data_a5f1757e1a2c69ecbfeb82834d853b99
#
_entry.id   a5f1757e1a2c69ecbfeb82834d853b99
#
_cell.length_a   1.000
_cell.length_b   1.000
_cell.length_c   1.000
_cell.angle_alpha   90.00
_cell.angle_beta   90.00
_cell.angle_gamma   90.00
#
_symmetry.space_group_name_H-M   'P 1'
#
loop_
_entity.id
_entity.type
_entity.pdbx_description
1 polymer ?
#
loop_
_entity_poly.entity_id
_entity_poly.type
_entity_poly.pdbx_seq_one_letter_code
_entity_poly.pdbx_strand_id
1 'polypeptide(L)'
;MALRIFPLLALVPCVVAAFTGVARGAPAPAIPDNVVQSTIAALVSVHGEGEAARIRRGVTQVAQRWWPVDGDPAAFTAFCTANYLASPADRGATVARLERVLEQVDGHLHEIRRELLTPLDLETGPVTAVDHLLANLDLAAHTTEDLFATKVAFLALLNFPLDTLAERLADSQAWDRDRWARSRMMDRFADRVPADVLQGVTAAQTAADAYVSADNIRMDRLLTKDGARLFPEGLRLISHWGLRDELASLYGAADGLAKQRMIAKVMERIVRQEIPVAVIDNPDLLWCPETNAVRPVASSVVTATADLGAREPDTRYVMWLANFRAERAMDPYTPTAPTAIARAFEEQRQIPEAEVRALLESVLTSRELADLAALIRTRLGRPLEPFDIWYAGFAPRAAYPEVELDRTVRLRYPTVAAFQADLPGILGRLGFSPEKAAWLAARIVVDPSRGAGHAMGAVRREDAAHLRTRIPSAGMDYKGYNIAIHEFGHTVEQTFSLQGIDRWFLSGVPDNACTEAFAFLFQQRDLELLGLPARAEVGNVEALRTLWATAEIAGVALVDVDAWHWLYAHPDATPAQFREAVLASARGVWNRFFAPIMGVADSEILAIYAHTIAYPLYLADYPLGHIIAFQLGEKVRGAAFGAEFERIARQGRLTPDAWMRGAVGAPLSARPLLAAARAALAEAKR
;
A
#
# COMPACT_ATOMS: atom_id res chain seq x y z
N MET A 1 -33.61 -32.26 -1.99
CA MET A 1 -33.45 -31.86 -0.59
C MET A 1 -32.45 -30.74 -0.58
N ALA A 2 -32.91 -29.50 -0.73
CA ALA A 2 -32.09 -28.32 -0.95
C ALA A 2 -31.77 -27.68 0.40
N LEU A 3 -30.48 -27.71 0.79
CA LEU A 3 -29.98 -26.97 1.95
C LEU A 3 -29.99 -25.47 1.60
N ARG A 4 -30.85 -24.73 2.28
CA ARG A 4 -30.87 -23.27 2.22
C ARG A 4 -29.63 -22.72 2.91
N ILE A 5 -28.72 -22.10 2.14
CA ILE A 5 -27.62 -21.29 2.65
C ILE A 5 -28.25 -19.98 3.15
N PHE A 6 -28.24 -19.78 4.46
CA PHE A 6 -28.58 -18.48 5.07
C PHE A 6 -27.45 -17.49 4.75
N PRO A 7 -27.77 -16.23 4.44
CA PRO A 7 -26.73 -15.24 4.13
C PRO A 7 -25.90 -14.92 5.38
N LEU A 8 -24.57 -14.96 5.23
CA LEU A 8 -23.55 -14.69 6.23
C LEU A 8 -23.58 -13.24 6.81
N LEU A 9 -24.43 -12.38 6.27
CA LEU A 9 -24.59 -10.98 6.69
C LEU A 9 -25.16 -10.77 8.11
N ALA A 10 -25.71 -11.82 8.74
CA ALA A 10 -26.21 -11.72 10.12
C ALA A 10 -25.13 -11.89 11.21
N LEU A 11 -23.90 -12.25 10.85
CA LEU A 11 -22.79 -12.49 11.81
C LEU A 11 -21.87 -11.29 12.01
N VAL A 12 -21.95 -10.25 11.15
CA VAL A 12 -21.11 -9.07 11.25
C VAL A 12 -21.34 -8.24 12.54
N PRO A 13 -22.56 -8.11 13.10
CA PRO A 13 -22.75 -7.37 14.35
C PRO A 13 -22.14 -8.01 15.58
N CYS A 14 -21.92 -9.34 15.59
CA CYS A 14 -21.42 -10.04 16.78
C CYS A 14 -19.89 -9.97 16.95
N VAL A 15 -19.14 -9.80 15.86
CA VAL A 15 -17.67 -9.74 15.92
C VAL A 15 -17.17 -8.34 16.35
N VAL A 16 -17.89 -7.28 15.95
CA VAL A 16 -17.53 -5.90 16.33
C VAL A 16 -17.83 -5.61 17.82
N ALA A 17 -18.79 -6.31 18.43
CA ALA A 17 -19.15 -6.10 19.84
C ALA A 17 -18.20 -6.79 20.86
N ALA A 18 -17.32 -7.70 20.42
CA ALA A 18 -16.43 -8.44 21.33
C ALA A 18 -15.09 -7.74 21.62
N PHE A 19 -14.74 -6.67 20.86
CA PHE A 19 -13.45 -5.96 21.04
C PHE A 19 -13.61 -4.57 21.69
N THR A 20 -14.52 -4.42 22.65
CA THR A 20 -14.39 -3.34 23.64
C THR A 20 -13.34 -3.74 24.71
N GLY A 21 -12.17 -4.15 24.27
CA GLY A 21 -11.00 -4.21 25.13
C GLY A 21 -10.70 -2.78 25.58
N VAL A 22 -10.87 -2.52 26.87
CA VAL A 22 -10.36 -1.32 27.53
C VAL A 22 -8.90 -1.20 27.09
N ALA A 23 -8.57 -0.12 26.37
CA ALA A 23 -7.19 0.16 25.98
C ALA A 23 -6.37 0.15 27.31
N ARG A 24 -5.62 -0.91 27.54
CA ARG A 24 -4.66 -0.94 28.64
C ARG A 24 -3.59 0.04 28.22
N GLY A 25 -3.49 1.19 28.91
CA GLY A 25 -2.38 2.09 28.72
C GLY A 25 -1.06 1.32 28.87
N ALA A 26 -0.01 1.77 28.19
CA ALA A 26 1.32 1.20 28.41
C ALA A 26 1.60 1.22 29.91
N PRO A 27 2.22 0.14 30.43
CA PRO A 27 2.63 0.14 31.84
C PRO A 27 3.51 1.36 32.10
N ALA A 28 3.26 2.08 33.20
CA ALA A 28 4.12 3.19 33.59
C ALA A 28 5.59 2.69 33.64
N PRO A 29 6.58 3.54 33.26
CA PRO A 29 7.98 3.16 33.33
C PRO A 29 8.31 2.64 34.74
N ALA A 30 8.82 1.39 34.78
CA ALA A 30 9.06 0.71 36.07
C ALA A 30 10.30 1.24 36.80
N ILE A 31 11.15 2.02 36.10
CA ILE A 31 12.46 2.42 36.61
C ILE A 31 12.47 3.90 36.96
N PRO A 32 12.63 4.24 38.26
CA PRO A 32 12.76 5.63 38.70
C PRO A 32 14.02 6.31 38.13
N ASP A 33 13.92 7.62 37.85
CA ASP A 33 15.01 8.41 37.27
C ASP A 33 16.31 8.35 38.07
N ASN A 34 16.25 8.32 39.40
CA ASN A 34 17.44 8.20 40.24
C ASN A 34 18.14 6.86 40.06
N VAL A 35 17.42 5.78 39.76
CA VAL A 35 18.02 4.46 39.43
C VAL A 35 18.67 4.50 38.04
N VAL A 36 18.02 5.14 37.06
CA VAL A 36 18.60 5.37 35.74
C VAL A 36 19.94 6.14 35.86
N GLN A 37 19.94 7.27 36.59
CA GLN A 37 21.15 8.08 36.76
C GLN A 37 22.26 7.35 37.54
N SER A 38 21.92 6.61 38.59
CA SER A 38 22.92 5.83 39.33
C SER A 38 23.51 4.69 38.49
N THR A 39 22.72 4.03 37.66
CA THR A 39 23.17 2.98 36.72
C THR A 39 24.12 3.57 35.65
N ILE A 40 23.78 4.75 35.10
CA ILE A 40 24.66 5.49 34.17
C ILE A 40 25.98 5.82 34.84
N ALA A 41 25.96 6.41 36.03
CA ALA A 41 27.16 6.78 36.77
C ALA A 41 28.06 5.57 37.07
N ALA A 42 27.46 4.44 37.47
CA ALA A 42 28.22 3.20 37.71
C ALA A 42 28.92 2.68 36.45
N LEU A 43 28.23 2.66 35.31
CA LEU A 43 28.79 2.22 34.02
C LEU A 43 29.90 3.19 33.53
N VAL A 44 29.70 4.50 33.63
CA VAL A 44 30.71 5.50 33.28
C VAL A 44 31.96 5.36 34.16
N SER A 45 31.77 5.10 35.47
CA SER A 45 32.92 4.83 36.38
C SER A 45 33.74 3.63 35.96
N VAL A 46 33.14 2.60 35.39
CA VAL A 46 33.83 1.37 34.94
C VAL A 46 34.44 1.54 33.55
N HIS A 47 33.72 2.17 32.60
CA HIS A 47 34.09 2.20 31.19
C HIS A 47 34.72 3.53 30.72
N GLY A 48 34.68 4.55 31.58
CA GLY A 48 35.28 5.86 31.33
C GLY A 48 34.39 6.88 30.63
N GLU A 49 34.78 8.14 30.72
CA GLU A 49 34.02 9.29 30.18
C GLU A 49 33.85 9.25 28.65
N GLY A 50 34.75 8.60 27.92
CA GLY A 50 34.65 8.44 26.47
C GLY A 50 33.40 7.63 26.05
N GLU A 51 32.85 6.79 26.92
CA GLU A 51 31.67 5.98 26.70
C GLU A 51 30.37 6.63 27.24
N ALA A 52 30.47 7.76 27.96
CA ALA A 52 29.36 8.33 28.72
C ALA A 52 28.14 8.65 27.86
N ALA A 53 28.32 9.18 26.65
CA ALA A 53 27.19 9.49 25.75
C ALA A 53 26.45 8.23 25.30
N ARG A 54 27.18 7.16 24.94
CA ARG A 54 26.63 5.89 24.52
C ARG A 54 25.94 5.15 25.69
N ILE A 55 26.56 5.12 26.86
CA ILE A 55 25.99 4.57 28.08
C ILE A 55 24.66 5.26 28.43
N ARG A 56 24.68 6.60 28.45
CA ARG A 56 23.47 7.39 28.74
C ARG A 56 22.34 7.05 27.79
N ARG A 57 22.61 7.04 26.48
CA ARG A 57 21.60 6.71 25.45
C ARG A 57 21.07 5.29 25.66
N GLY A 58 21.95 4.29 25.80
CA GLY A 58 21.54 2.90 25.94
C GLY A 58 20.74 2.63 27.21
N VAL A 59 21.20 3.09 28.38
CA VAL A 59 20.46 2.92 29.63
C VAL A 59 19.08 3.61 29.59
N THR A 60 19.00 4.80 29.00
CA THR A 60 17.71 5.50 28.82
C THR A 60 16.76 4.74 27.89
N GLN A 61 17.24 4.22 26.76
CA GLN A 61 16.45 3.42 25.83
C GLN A 61 15.85 2.17 26.48
N VAL A 62 16.66 1.47 27.31
CA VAL A 62 16.22 0.32 28.08
C VAL A 62 15.16 0.71 29.12
N ALA A 63 15.42 1.79 29.91
CA ALA A 63 14.52 2.24 30.96
C ALA A 63 13.13 2.61 30.44
N GLN A 64 13.06 3.25 29.27
CA GLN A 64 11.80 3.64 28.62
C GLN A 64 10.91 2.43 28.25
N ARG A 65 11.49 1.26 28.08
CA ARG A 65 10.81 0.02 27.64
C ARG A 65 10.81 -1.10 28.68
N TRP A 66 11.42 -0.85 29.88
CA TRP A 66 11.43 -1.80 30.95
C TRP A 66 10.12 -1.73 31.73
N TRP A 67 9.36 -2.79 31.68
CA TRP A 67 8.08 -2.90 32.36
C TRP A 67 8.23 -3.69 33.67
N PRO A 68 7.24 -3.64 34.59
CA PRO A 68 7.29 -4.39 35.85
C PRO A 68 7.51 -5.90 35.67
N VAL A 69 7.02 -6.49 34.59
CA VAL A 69 7.20 -7.90 34.23
C VAL A 69 8.68 -8.26 33.92
N ASP A 70 9.49 -7.29 33.56
CA ASP A 70 10.90 -7.52 33.22
C ASP A 70 11.80 -7.59 34.44
N GLY A 71 11.35 -7.12 35.58
CA GLY A 71 12.04 -7.11 36.85
C GLY A 71 11.98 -5.77 37.56
N ASP A 72 12.42 -5.77 38.80
CA ASP A 72 12.52 -4.60 39.66
C ASP A 72 13.72 -3.70 39.31
N PRO A 73 13.87 -2.53 39.93
CA PRO A 73 15.01 -1.60 39.68
C PRO A 73 16.39 -2.23 39.92
N ALA A 74 16.51 -3.19 40.80
CA ALA A 74 17.78 -3.88 41.04
C ALA A 74 18.12 -4.83 39.87
N ALA A 75 17.11 -5.56 39.35
CA ALA A 75 17.27 -6.40 38.16
C ALA A 75 17.65 -5.58 36.93
N PHE A 76 17.05 -4.37 36.76
CA PHE A 76 17.41 -3.45 35.69
C PHE A 76 18.89 -3.03 35.77
N THR A 77 19.34 -2.59 36.93
CA THR A 77 20.76 -2.17 37.13
C THR A 77 21.69 -3.35 36.88
N ALA A 78 21.39 -4.51 37.41
CA ALA A 78 22.18 -5.76 37.22
C ALA A 78 22.24 -6.12 35.72
N PHE A 79 21.11 -6.05 34.99
CA PHE A 79 21.09 -6.32 33.57
C PHE A 79 21.97 -5.34 32.78
N CYS A 80 21.85 -4.04 33.00
CA CYS A 80 22.64 -3.02 32.30
C CYS A 80 24.13 -3.20 32.58
N THR A 81 24.52 -3.47 33.82
CA THR A 81 25.93 -3.66 34.21
C THR A 81 26.54 -4.92 33.58
N ALA A 82 25.78 -6.02 33.54
CA ALA A 82 26.27 -7.30 33.02
C ALA A 82 26.34 -7.37 31.49
N ASN A 83 25.52 -6.57 30.79
CA ASN A 83 25.32 -6.70 29.34
C ASN A 83 25.80 -5.50 28.52
N TYR A 84 26.47 -4.51 29.13
CA TYR A 84 27.06 -3.42 28.38
C TYR A 84 28.32 -3.88 27.63
N LEU A 85 28.37 -3.68 26.31
CA LEU A 85 29.44 -4.10 25.43
C LEU A 85 30.37 -2.91 25.13
N ALA A 86 31.46 -2.77 25.89
CA ALA A 86 32.43 -1.71 25.67
C ALA A 86 33.24 -1.93 24.38
N SER A 87 33.61 -3.19 24.09
CA SER A 87 34.43 -3.54 22.94
C SER A 87 33.69 -3.36 21.60
N PRO A 88 34.24 -2.66 20.59
CA PRO A 88 33.71 -2.63 19.22
C PRO A 88 33.59 -4.02 18.59
N ALA A 89 34.54 -4.93 18.90
CA ALA A 89 34.51 -6.30 18.37
C ALA A 89 33.32 -7.08 18.89
N ASP A 90 32.97 -6.97 20.18
CA ASP A 90 31.83 -7.65 20.80
C ASP A 90 30.52 -7.10 20.24
N ARG A 91 30.42 -5.79 20.01
CA ARG A 91 29.29 -5.18 19.34
C ARG A 91 29.12 -5.69 17.91
N GLY A 92 30.21 -5.78 17.15
CA GLY A 92 30.21 -6.32 15.78
C GLY A 92 29.76 -7.79 15.74
N ALA A 93 30.28 -8.62 16.65
CA ALA A 93 29.86 -10.02 16.77
C ALA A 93 28.39 -10.16 17.14
N THR A 94 27.88 -9.27 18.02
CA THR A 94 26.46 -9.26 18.42
C THR A 94 25.57 -8.91 17.23
N VAL A 95 25.88 -7.88 16.43
CA VAL A 95 25.14 -7.54 15.23
C VAL A 95 25.10 -8.70 14.25
N ALA A 96 26.26 -9.31 13.95
CA ALA A 96 26.34 -10.44 13.03
C ALA A 96 25.54 -11.67 13.51
N ARG A 97 25.48 -11.89 14.83
CA ARG A 97 24.64 -12.95 15.40
C ARG A 97 23.15 -12.63 15.29
N LEU A 98 22.74 -11.40 15.63
CA LEU A 98 21.36 -10.97 15.51
C LEU A 98 20.88 -11.03 14.04
N GLU A 99 21.70 -10.54 13.11
CA GLU A 99 21.41 -10.59 11.67
C GLU A 99 21.08 -12.02 11.23
N ARG A 100 21.97 -12.96 11.54
CA ARG A 100 21.78 -14.37 11.16
C ARG A 100 20.55 -15.02 11.82
N VAL A 101 20.32 -14.78 13.11
CA VAL A 101 19.20 -15.41 13.84
C VAL A 101 17.87 -14.83 13.42
N LEU A 102 17.78 -13.50 13.29
CA LEU A 102 16.54 -12.83 12.91
C LEU A 102 16.15 -13.12 11.45
N GLU A 103 17.14 -13.22 10.54
CA GLU A 103 16.89 -13.67 9.17
C GLU A 103 16.18 -15.03 9.15
N GLN A 104 16.65 -15.99 9.97
CA GLN A 104 16.06 -17.32 10.04
C GLN A 104 14.67 -17.32 10.70
N VAL A 105 14.50 -16.62 11.82
CA VAL A 105 13.22 -16.56 12.53
C VAL A 105 12.14 -15.90 11.66
N ASP A 106 12.43 -14.71 11.14
CA ASP A 106 11.48 -13.97 10.32
C ASP A 106 11.15 -14.71 9.02
N GLY A 107 12.16 -15.33 8.40
CA GLY A 107 11.96 -16.10 7.20
C GLY A 107 11.08 -17.33 7.41
N HIS A 108 11.28 -18.09 8.49
CA HIS A 108 10.42 -19.23 8.80
C HIS A 108 8.97 -18.81 9.10
N LEU A 109 8.78 -17.73 9.86
CA LEU A 109 7.44 -17.19 10.14
C LEU A 109 6.76 -16.73 8.84
N HIS A 110 7.51 -16.08 7.94
CA HIS A 110 7.01 -15.65 6.63
C HIS A 110 6.57 -16.82 5.76
N GLU A 111 7.38 -17.89 5.67
CA GLU A 111 7.04 -19.08 4.89
C GLU A 111 5.81 -19.82 5.46
N ILE A 112 5.70 -19.94 6.79
CA ILE A 112 4.50 -20.54 7.40
C ILE A 112 3.26 -19.69 7.06
N ARG A 113 3.35 -18.36 7.18
CA ARG A 113 2.26 -17.47 6.79
C ARG A 113 1.88 -17.63 5.32
N ARG A 114 2.86 -17.71 4.42
CA ARG A 114 2.63 -17.96 2.99
C ARG A 114 1.84 -19.26 2.76
N GLU A 115 2.20 -20.32 3.47
CA GLU A 115 1.49 -21.60 3.36
C GLU A 115 0.06 -21.51 3.91
N LEU A 116 -0.17 -20.82 5.03
CA LEU A 116 -1.50 -20.62 5.60
C LEU A 116 -2.41 -19.79 4.67
N LEU A 117 -1.86 -18.85 3.91
CA LEU A 117 -2.59 -18.04 2.93
C LEU A 117 -2.80 -18.75 1.60
N THR A 118 -2.05 -19.80 1.28
CA THR A 118 -2.08 -20.49 -0.02
C THR A 118 -3.49 -20.86 -0.49
N PRO A 119 -4.41 -21.42 0.34
CA PRO A 119 -5.76 -21.75 -0.13
C PRO A 119 -6.60 -20.52 -0.53
N LEU A 120 -6.34 -19.35 0.07
CA LEU A 120 -7.04 -18.11 -0.22
C LEU A 120 -6.45 -17.40 -1.45
N ASP A 121 -5.14 -17.47 -1.60
CA ASP A 121 -4.39 -16.72 -2.61
C ASP A 121 -4.30 -17.46 -3.94
N LEU A 122 -4.22 -18.79 -3.92
CA LEU A 122 -3.98 -19.63 -5.10
C LEU A 122 -5.18 -20.52 -5.45
N GLU A 123 -5.28 -20.88 -6.73
CA GLU A 123 -6.30 -21.79 -7.25
C GLU A 123 -5.99 -23.26 -6.91
N THR A 124 -5.92 -23.60 -5.62
CA THR A 124 -5.60 -24.95 -5.12
C THR A 124 -6.82 -25.81 -4.81
N GLY A 125 -8.04 -25.30 -5.04
CA GLY A 125 -9.30 -26.00 -4.73
C GLY A 125 -10.32 -25.10 -4.01
N PRO A 126 -11.41 -25.66 -3.50
CA PRO A 126 -12.43 -24.88 -2.78
C PRO A 126 -11.85 -24.38 -1.44
N VAL A 127 -12.13 -23.11 -1.12
CA VAL A 127 -11.77 -22.51 0.18
C VAL A 127 -12.77 -22.96 1.23
N THR A 128 -12.28 -23.36 2.41
CA THR A 128 -13.11 -23.81 3.54
C THR A 128 -13.10 -22.78 4.69
N ALA A 129 -14.02 -22.93 5.65
CA ALA A 129 -14.02 -22.10 6.86
C ALA A 129 -12.74 -22.24 7.70
N VAL A 130 -12.06 -23.40 7.62
CA VAL A 130 -10.79 -23.65 8.31
C VAL A 130 -9.66 -22.85 7.67
N ASP A 131 -9.65 -22.76 6.34
CA ASP A 131 -8.63 -21.95 5.62
C ASP A 131 -8.74 -20.48 6.00
N HIS A 132 -9.96 -19.94 6.10
CA HIS A 132 -10.18 -18.59 6.60
C HIS A 132 -9.72 -18.40 8.05
N LEU A 133 -9.97 -19.40 8.93
CA LEU A 133 -9.51 -19.34 10.32
C LEU A 133 -7.98 -19.30 10.39
N LEU A 134 -7.31 -20.17 9.64
CA LEU A 134 -5.85 -20.27 9.64
C LEU A 134 -5.18 -19.03 9.01
N ALA A 135 -5.77 -18.48 7.95
CA ALA A 135 -5.28 -17.26 7.31
C ALA A 135 -5.31 -16.02 8.22
N ASN A 136 -6.19 -16.02 9.24
CA ASN A 136 -6.30 -14.94 10.22
C ASN A 136 -5.27 -15.04 11.35
N LEU A 137 -4.46 -16.10 11.41
CA LEU A 137 -3.42 -16.24 12.44
C LEU A 137 -2.21 -15.36 12.08
N ASP A 138 -1.89 -14.43 12.95
CA ASP A 138 -0.64 -13.69 12.90
C ASP A 138 0.40 -14.34 13.82
N LEU A 139 1.20 -15.24 13.27
CA LEU A 139 2.25 -15.95 14.01
C LEU A 139 3.41 -15.03 14.40
N ALA A 140 3.57 -13.90 13.73
CA ALA A 140 4.62 -12.93 14.03
C ALA A 140 4.23 -11.96 15.16
N ALA A 141 2.96 -11.88 15.55
CA ALA A 141 2.46 -10.96 16.58
C ALA A 141 3.19 -11.07 17.91
N HIS A 142 3.63 -12.28 18.29
CA HIS A 142 4.37 -12.53 19.52
C HIS A 142 5.88 -12.25 19.43
N THR A 143 6.43 -12.07 18.24
CA THR A 143 7.89 -11.93 18.05
C THR A 143 8.48 -10.77 18.86
N THR A 144 7.79 -9.64 18.91
CA THR A 144 8.23 -8.47 19.70
C THR A 144 8.22 -8.79 21.19
N GLU A 145 7.16 -9.39 21.72
CA GLU A 145 7.09 -9.78 23.13
C GLU A 145 8.19 -10.76 23.50
N ASP A 146 8.45 -11.76 22.65
CA ASP A 146 9.49 -12.77 22.84
C ASP A 146 10.89 -12.15 22.87
N LEU A 147 11.16 -11.18 22.00
CA LEU A 147 12.44 -10.47 21.99
C LEU A 147 12.66 -9.66 23.28
N PHE A 148 11.62 -9.07 23.87
CA PHE A 148 11.70 -8.41 25.16
C PHE A 148 11.74 -9.39 26.34
N ALA A 149 10.94 -10.44 26.34
CA ALA A 149 10.92 -11.46 27.39
C ALA A 149 12.27 -12.19 27.50
N THR A 150 12.89 -12.53 26.38
CA THR A 150 14.24 -13.13 26.31
C THR A 150 15.37 -12.14 26.55
N LYS A 151 15.08 -10.84 26.76
CA LYS A 151 16.05 -9.75 26.96
C LYS A 151 16.90 -9.42 25.73
N VAL A 152 16.67 -10.02 24.58
CA VAL A 152 17.40 -9.72 23.33
C VAL A 152 17.19 -8.26 22.90
N ALA A 153 15.94 -7.77 22.99
CA ALA A 153 15.63 -6.37 22.70
C ALA A 153 16.37 -5.40 23.62
N PHE A 154 16.45 -5.68 24.90
CA PHE A 154 17.18 -4.85 25.86
C PHE A 154 18.69 -4.89 25.64
N LEU A 155 19.25 -6.03 25.23
CA LEU A 155 20.68 -6.12 24.86
C LEU A 155 20.96 -5.19 23.66
N ALA A 156 20.10 -5.19 22.64
CA ALA A 156 20.24 -4.30 21.48
C ALA A 156 20.09 -2.83 21.90
N LEU A 157 19.03 -2.46 22.62
CA LEU A 157 18.75 -1.10 23.08
C LEU A 157 19.86 -0.54 24.00
N LEU A 158 20.50 -1.36 24.80
CA LEU A 158 21.61 -0.94 25.68
C LEU A 158 22.84 -0.56 24.88
N ASN A 159 23.12 -1.24 23.76
CA ASN A 159 24.41 -1.20 23.09
C ASN A 159 24.41 -0.47 21.75
N PHE A 160 23.25 -0.22 21.15
CA PHE A 160 23.11 0.42 19.86
C PHE A 160 22.10 1.58 19.91
N PRO A 161 22.36 2.68 19.19
CA PRO A 161 21.45 3.81 19.16
C PRO A 161 20.20 3.48 18.34
N LEU A 162 19.05 3.79 18.87
CA LEU A 162 17.78 3.87 18.14
C LEU A 162 17.72 5.26 17.50
N ASP A 163 17.88 5.32 16.19
CA ASP A 163 17.93 6.59 15.47
C ASP A 163 16.52 7.05 15.06
N THR A 164 16.20 8.30 15.34
CA THR A 164 15.00 8.97 14.85
C THR A 164 15.12 9.31 13.37
N LEU A 165 14.01 9.57 12.69
CA LEU A 165 14.03 10.07 11.31
C LEU A 165 14.84 11.37 11.20
N ALA A 166 14.69 12.29 12.15
CA ALA A 166 15.43 13.56 12.16
C ALA A 166 16.96 13.34 12.22
N GLU A 167 17.43 12.40 13.08
CA GLU A 167 18.87 12.03 13.14
C GLU A 167 19.32 11.38 11.83
N ARG A 168 18.51 10.48 11.25
CA ARG A 168 18.83 9.86 9.95
C ARG A 168 18.97 10.89 8.84
N LEU A 169 18.05 11.85 8.76
CA LEU A 169 18.09 12.90 7.74
C LEU A 169 19.29 13.85 7.94
N ALA A 170 19.65 14.15 9.20
CA ALA A 170 20.77 15.05 9.52
C ALA A 170 22.14 14.40 9.29
N ASP A 171 22.33 13.15 9.75
CA ASP A 171 23.66 12.58 9.94
C ASP A 171 24.03 11.49 8.91
N SER A 172 23.04 10.91 8.22
CA SER A 172 23.26 9.69 7.44
C SER A 172 24.11 9.84 6.19
N GLN A 173 24.37 11.05 5.72
CA GLN A 173 25.28 11.28 4.59
C GLN A 173 26.71 10.80 4.88
N ALA A 174 27.10 10.76 6.15
CA ALA A 174 28.41 10.27 6.59
C ALA A 174 28.41 8.78 6.97
N TRP A 175 27.26 8.09 6.90
CA TRP A 175 27.15 6.71 7.35
C TRP A 175 27.66 5.72 6.31
N ASP A 176 28.47 4.77 6.77
CA ASP A 176 28.81 3.58 5.99
C ASP A 176 27.68 2.53 6.03
N ARG A 177 27.83 1.47 5.27
CA ARG A 177 26.86 0.36 5.16
C ARG A 177 26.61 -0.32 6.51
N ASP A 178 27.67 -0.48 7.32
CA ASP A 178 27.55 -1.10 8.64
C ASP A 178 26.80 -0.22 9.63
N ARG A 179 26.96 1.09 9.56
CA ARG A 179 26.22 2.04 10.38
C ARG A 179 24.73 2.06 9.98
N TRP A 180 24.44 2.05 8.69
CA TRP A 180 23.08 1.91 8.18
C TRP A 180 22.42 0.59 8.62
N ALA A 181 23.10 -0.55 8.48
CA ALA A 181 22.60 -1.86 8.90
C ALA A 181 22.28 -1.89 10.40
N ARG A 182 23.13 -1.29 11.24
CA ARG A 182 22.85 -1.16 12.68
C ARG A 182 21.65 -0.28 12.96
N SER A 183 21.48 0.82 12.24
CA SER A 183 20.30 1.68 12.37
C SER A 183 19.02 0.92 12.02
N ARG A 184 19.02 0.12 10.94
CA ARG A 184 17.87 -0.69 10.53
C ARG A 184 17.60 -1.88 11.47
N MET A 185 18.63 -2.48 12.02
CA MET A 185 18.48 -3.48 13.08
C MET A 185 17.69 -2.92 14.26
N MET A 186 17.95 -1.67 14.62
CA MET A 186 17.34 -1.03 15.80
C MET A 186 15.83 -0.72 15.59
N ASP A 187 15.35 -0.57 14.35
CA ASP A 187 13.92 -0.41 14.05
C ASP A 187 13.08 -1.55 14.64
N ARG A 188 13.65 -2.76 14.74
CA ARG A 188 12.99 -3.95 15.32
C ARG A 188 12.69 -3.83 16.81
N PHE A 189 13.35 -2.91 17.51
CA PHE A 189 13.28 -2.74 18.97
C PHE A 189 12.74 -1.36 19.36
N ALA A 190 12.27 -0.58 18.37
CA ALA A 190 11.72 0.75 18.59
C ALA A 190 10.44 0.71 19.41
N ASP A 191 9.57 -0.25 19.11
CA ASP A 191 8.26 -0.39 19.68
C ASP A 191 8.12 -1.68 20.52
N ARG A 192 7.27 -1.61 21.53
CA ARG A 192 6.94 -2.75 22.36
C ARG A 192 5.42 -2.93 22.41
N VAL A 193 4.82 -3.28 21.28
CA VAL A 193 3.38 -3.47 21.16
C VAL A 193 2.99 -4.88 21.62
N PRO A 194 2.00 -5.03 22.53
CA PRO A 194 1.48 -6.35 22.93
C PRO A 194 0.84 -7.11 21.76
N ALA A 195 0.96 -8.42 21.78
CA ALA A 195 0.46 -9.30 20.72
C ALA A 195 -1.06 -9.19 20.52
N ASP A 196 -1.83 -9.02 21.59
CA ASP A 196 -3.28 -8.83 21.53
C ASP A 196 -3.67 -7.53 20.84
N VAL A 197 -2.87 -6.46 20.98
CA VAL A 197 -3.06 -5.19 20.27
C VAL A 197 -2.78 -5.37 18.78
N LEU A 198 -1.65 -6.00 18.40
CA LEU A 198 -1.32 -6.30 16.99
C LEU A 198 -2.38 -7.20 16.35
N GLN A 199 -2.85 -8.23 17.07
CA GLN A 199 -3.94 -9.08 16.58
C GLN A 199 -5.25 -8.28 16.38
N GLY A 200 -5.49 -7.28 17.22
CA GLY A 200 -6.63 -6.35 17.05
C GLY A 200 -6.53 -5.54 15.75
N VAL A 201 -5.33 -5.05 15.38
CA VAL A 201 -5.09 -4.36 14.12
C VAL A 201 -5.34 -5.29 12.93
N THR A 202 -4.76 -6.49 12.95
CA THR A 202 -4.95 -7.51 11.91
C THR A 202 -6.43 -7.87 11.74
N ALA A 203 -7.17 -8.02 12.84
CA ALA A 203 -8.60 -8.32 12.79
C ALA A 203 -9.44 -7.19 12.18
N ALA A 204 -9.12 -5.93 12.52
CA ALA A 204 -9.82 -4.77 11.97
C ALA A 204 -9.56 -4.61 10.46
N GLN A 205 -8.31 -4.77 10.02
CA GLN A 205 -7.94 -4.75 8.60
C GLN A 205 -8.63 -5.87 7.82
N THR A 206 -8.60 -7.10 8.34
CA THR A 206 -9.27 -8.26 7.71
C THR A 206 -10.78 -8.03 7.56
N ALA A 207 -11.43 -7.45 8.57
CA ALA A 207 -12.86 -7.12 8.50
C ALA A 207 -13.15 -6.04 7.45
N ALA A 208 -12.29 -5.04 7.33
CA ALA A 208 -12.39 -4.00 6.31
C ALA A 208 -12.18 -4.56 4.89
N ASP A 209 -11.19 -5.44 4.70
CA ASP A 209 -10.96 -6.12 3.42
C ASP A 209 -12.13 -7.01 3.02
N ALA A 210 -12.71 -7.74 3.97
CA ALA A 210 -13.91 -8.55 3.74
C ALA A 210 -15.11 -7.68 3.31
N TYR A 211 -15.32 -6.53 3.96
CA TYR A 211 -16.35 -5.56 3.57
C TYR A 211 -16.11 -5.05 2.14
N VAL A 212 -14.90 -4.58 1.85
CA VAL A 212 -14.53 -4.07 0.52
C VAL A 212 -14.76 -5.13 -0.57
N SER A 213 -14.35 -6.37 -0.32
CA SER A 213 -14.47 -7.48 -1.29
C SER A 213 -15.92 -7.92 -1.52
N ALA A 214 -16.78 -7.76 -0.53
CA ALA A 214 -18.20 -8.11 -0.61
C ALA A 214 -19.05 -6.99 -1.22
N ASP A 215 -18.60 -5.75 -1.22
CA ASP A 215 -19.34 -4.60 -1.73
C ASP A 215 -19.27 -4.53 -3.26
N ASN A 216 -20.18 -5.26 -3.91
CA ASN A 216 -20.25 -5.36 -5.36
C ASN A 216 -21.53 -4.75 -5.91
N ILE A 217 -21.40 -4.10 -7.05
CA ILE A 217 -22.51 -3.50 -7.77
C ILE A 217 -22.86 -4.35 -9.01
N ARG A 218 -24.13 -4.76 -9.09
CA ARG A 218 -24.67 -5.44 -10.27
C ARG A 218 -25.02 -4.41 -11.33
N MET A 219 -24.05 -4.07 -12.18
CA MET A 219 -24.20 -3.04 -13.20
C MET A 219 -25.32 -3.36 -14.19
N ASP A 220 -25.51 -4.64 -14.52
CA ASP A 220 -26.60 -5.15 -15.35
C ASP A 220 -28.00 -4.96 -14.74
N ARG A 221 -28.08 -4.58 -13.47
CA ARG A 221 -29.32 -4.30 -12.72
C ARG A 221 -29.60 -2.81 -12.53
N LEU A 222 -28.70 -1.95 -13.00
CA LEU A 222 -28.89 -0.50 -12.93
C LEU A 222 -29.90 -0.03 -14.00
N LEU A 223 -30.70 0.94 -13.61
CA LEU A 223 -31.71 1.55 -14.48
C LEU A 223 -31.49 3.06 -14.57
N THR A 224 -31.72 3.62 -15.75
CA THR A 224 -31.92 5.06 -15.95
C THR A 224 -33.31 5.47 -15.41
N LYS A 225 -33.57 6.78 -15.30
CA LYS A 225 -34.91 7.30 -14.88
C LYS A 225 -36.06 6.78 -15.73
N ASP A 226 -35.82 6.61 -17.01
CA ASP A 226 -36.80 6.08 -17.99
C ASP A 226 -36.85 4.55 -18.05
N GLY A 227 -36.04 3.88 -17.18
CA GLY A 227 -36.07 2.41 -16.99
C GLY A 227 -35.18 1.64 -17.97
N ALA A 228 -34.34 2.28 -18.76
CA ALA A 228 -33.38 1.62 -19.64
C ALA A 228 -32.21 1.01 -18.89
N ARG A 229 -31.59 -0.04 -19.45
CA ARG A 229 -30.34 -0.64 -18.98
C ARG A 229 -29.20 -0.21 -19.89
N LEU A 230 -28.08 0.22 -19.30
CA LEU A 230 -26.91 0.70 -20.05
C LEU A 230 -25.79 -0.34 -20.11
N PHE A 231 -25.73 -1.26 -19.19
CA PHE A 231 -24.63 -2.22 -19.06
C PHE A 231 -25.02 -3.61 -19.54
N PRO A 232 -24.04 -4.40 -20.03
CA PRO A 232 -24.28 -5.75 -20.51
C PRO A 232 -24.74 -6.67 -19.38
N GLU A 233 -25.50 -7.70 -19.73
CA GLU A 233 -25.98 -8.72 -18.80
C GLU A 233 -24.80 -9.43 -18.12
N GLY A 234 -24.93 -9.67 -16.81
CA GLY A 234 -23.90 -10.33 -15.99
C GLY A 234 -22.79 -9.43 -15.49
N LEU A 235 -22.69 -8.18 -15.92
CA LEU A 235 -21.63 -7.28 -15.45
C LEU A 235 -21.82 -6.96 -13.97
N ARG A 236 -20.83 -7.36 -13.17
CA ARG A 236 -20.73 -7.16 -11.74
C ARG A 236 -19.37 -6.54 -11.44
N LEU A 237 -19.33 -5.44 -10.73
CA LEU A 237 -18.12 -4.72 -10.40
C LEU A 237 -18.01 -4.54 -8.90
N ILE A 238 -16.77 -4.67 -8.39
CA ILE A 238 -16.46 -4.23 -7.04
C ILE A 238 -16.61 -2.72 -6.95
N SER A 239 -17.14 -2.21 -5.83
CA SER A 239 -17.58 -0.82 -5.67
C SER A 239 -16.46 0.23 -5.60
N HIS A 240 -15.22 -0.19 -5.71
CA HIS A 240 -14.04 0.66 -5.56
C HIS A 240 -13.30 0.83 -6.89
N TRP A 241 -12.21 0.09 -7.06
CA TRP A 241 -11.43 0.17 -8.31
C TRP A 241 -12.18 -0.38 -9.52
N GLY A 242 -13.08 -1.37 -9.35
CA GLY A 242 -13.87 -1.91 -10.46
C GLY A 242 -14.76 -0.87 -11.14
N LEU A 243 -15.44 -0.03 -10.36
CA LEU A 243 -16.23 1.11 -10.89
C LEU A 243 -15.34 2.14 -11.59
N ARG A 244 -14.19 2.47 -11.02
CA ARG A 244 -13.23 3.42 -11.58
C ARG A 244 -12.63 2.91 -12.88
N ASP A 245 -12.21 1.64 -12.91
CA ASP A 245 -11.59 1.01 -14.08
C ASP A 245 -12.59 0.91 -15.24
N GLU A 246 -13.84 0.52 -14.96
CA GLU A 246 -14.92 0.53 -15.96
C GLU A 246 -15.16 1.94 -16.50
N LEU A 247 -15.29 2.95 -15.62
CA LEU A 247 -15.46 4.34 -16.00
C LEU A 247 -14.32 4.81 -16.91
N ALA A 248 -13.06 4.50 -16.55
CA ALA A 248 -11.89 4.87 -17.33
C ALA A 248 -11.85 4.17 -18.71
N SER A 249 -12.38 2.95 -18.83
CA SER A 249 -12.43 2.21 -20.10
C SER A 249 -13.41 2.81 -21.12
N LEU A 250 -14.40 3.55 -20.64
CA LEU A 250 -15.52 4.05 -21.47
C LEU A 250 -15.23 5.33 -22.29
N TYR A 251 -14.06 5.94 -22.15
CA TYR A 251 -13.73 7.17 -22.88
C TYR A 251 -13.68 7.00 -24.41
N GLY A 252 -13.51 5.79 -24.91
CA GLY A 252 -13.55 5.49 -26.34
C GLY A 252 -14.90 4.98 -26.86
N ALA A 253 -15.89 4.75 -25.98
CA ALA A 253 -17.17 4.17 -26.33
C ALA A 253 -18.21 5.25 -26.76
N ALA A 254 -18.99 4.97 -27.79
CA ALA A 254 -19.99 5.91 -28.32
C ALA A 254 -21.08 6.25 -27.28
N ASP A 255 -21.46 5.29 -26.42
CA ASP A 255 -22.40 5.45 -25.32
C ASP A 255 -21.74 5.66 -23.95
N GLY A 256 -20.41 5.86 -23.94
CA GLY A 256 -19.58 5.91 -22.74
C GLY A 256 -19.99 6.97 -21.73
N LEU A 257 -20.33 8.18 -22.19
CA LEU A 257 -20.67 9.29 -21.29
C LEU A 257 -21.91 9.00 -20.41
N ALA A 258 -22.93 8.35 -20.97
CA ALA A 258 -24.13 7.99 -20.20
C ALA A 258 -23.80 6.95 -19.11
N LYS A 259 -22.97 5.97 -19.45
CA LYS A 259 -22.48 4.95 -18.51
C LYS A 259 -21.59 5.58 -17.42
N GLN A 260 -20.65 6.47 -17.79
CA GLN A 260 -19.78 7.18 -16.87
C GLN A 260 -20.58 8.01 -15.84
N ARG A 261 -21.58 8.75 -16.28
CA ARG A 261 -22.46 9.51 -15.39
C ARG A 261 -23.23 8.61 -14.43
N MET A 262 -23.71 7.45 -14.90
CA MET A 262 -24.37 6.47 -14.03
C MET A 262 -23.41 5.90 -13.00
N ILE A 263 -22.18 5.52 -13.37
CA ILE A 263 -21.14 5.06 -12.44
C ILE A 263 -20.84 6.15 -11.41
N ALA A 264 -20.63 7.39 -11.84
CA ALA A 264 -20.39 8.51 -10.93
C ALA A 264 -21.52 8.71 -9.91
N LYS A 265 -22.77 8.52 -10.34
CA LYS A 265 -23.93 8.58 -9.43
C LYS A 265 -23.97 7.43 -8.43
N VAL A 266 -23.57 6.22 -8.85
CA VAL A 266 -23.38 5.08 -7.94
C VAL A 266 -22.32 5.40 -6.90
N MET A 267 -21.16 5.94 -7.31
CA MET A 267 -20.08 6.33 -6.41
C MET A 267 -20.53 7.39 -5.39
N GLU A 268 -21.30 8.39 -5.83
CA GLU A 268 -21.88 9.40 -4.92
C GLU A 268 -22.79 8.75 -3.86
N ARG A 269 -23.64 7.79 -4.24
CA ARG A 269 -24.48 7.04 -3.29
C ARG A 269 -23.66 6.23 -2.29
N ILE A 270 -22.56 5.63 -2.74
CA ILE A 270 -21.65 4.85 -1.89
C ILE A 270 -20.98 5.76 -0.84
N VAL A 271 -20.34 6.86 -1.24
CA VAL A 271 -19.60 7.72 -0.29
C VAL A 271 -20.53 8.38 0.72
N ARG A 272 -21.76 8.71 0.33
CA ARG A 272 -22.79 9.27 1.22
C ARG A 272 -23.51 8.22 2.04
N GLN A 273 -23.23 6.93 1.81
CA GLN A 273 -23.94 5.80 2.42
C GLN A 273 -25.46 5.90 2.22
N GLU A 274 -25.86 6.37 1.03
CA GLU A 274 -27.23 6.44 0.59
C GLU A 274 -27.62 5.23 -0.27
N ILE A 275 -26.69 4.34 -0.57
CA ILE A 275 -26.96 3.12 -1.33
C ILE A 275 -27.94 2.23 -0.56
N PRO A 276 -28.99 1.69 -1.20
CA PRO A 276 -29.86 0.73 -0.53
C PRO A 276 -29.09 -0.57 -0.27
N VAL A 277 -29.05 -1.02 0.98
CA VAL A 277 -28.30 -2.24 1.34
C VAL A 277 -28.76 -3.48 0.56
N ALA A 278 -30.03 -3.52 0.19
CA ALA A 278 -30.61 -4.63 -0.53
C ALA A 278 -30.06 -4.84 -1.95
N VAL A 279 -29.47 -3.81 -2.58
CA VAL A 279 -28.96 -3.89 -3.96
C VAL A 279 -27.52 -4.35 -4.05
N ILE A 280 -26.79 -4.36 -2.92
CA ILE A 280 -25.40 -4.78 -2.88
C ILE A 280 -25.31 -6.27 -3.22
N ASP A 281 -24.58 -6.57 -4.29
CA ASP A 281 -24.41 -7.91 -4.88
C ASP A 281 -25.72 -8.73 -5.09
N ASN A 282 -26.83 -8.07 -5.29
CA ASN A 282 -28.14 -8.73 -5.41
C ASN A 282 -28.64 -8.76 -6.87
N PRO A 283 -28.69 -9.96 -7.52
CA PRO A 283 -29.14 -10.08 -8.90
C PRO A 283 -30.67 -9.98 -9.06
N ASP A 284 -31.43 -10.07 -7.97
CA ASP A 284 -32.89 -10.13 -7.98
C ASP A 284 -33.57 -8.76 -7.89
N LEU A 285 -32.78 -7.70 -7.73
CA LEU A 285 -33.26 -6.33 -7.62
C LEU A 285 -32.75 -5.45 -8.76
N LEU A 286 -33.63 -4.53 -9.20
CA LEU A 286 -33.30 -3.44 -10.11
C LEU A 286 -33.23 -2.15 -9.33
N TRP A 287 -32.23 -1.33 -9.62
CA TRP A 287 -31.95 -0.08 -8.91
C TRP A 287 -31.73 1.10 -9.86
N CYS A 288 -32.40 2.21 -9.61
CA CYS A 288 -32.14 3.48 -10.28
C CYS A 288 -31.32 4.38 -9.37
N PRO A 289 -30.00 4.55 -9.58
CA PRO A 289 -29.13 5.36 -8.72
C PRO A 289 -29.54 6.82 -8.62
N GLU A 290 -30.16 7.38 -9.66
CA GLU A 290 -30.58 8.78 -9.66
C GLU A 290 -31.74 9.04 -8.69
N THR A 291 -32.76 8.21 -8.68
CA THR A 291 -33.94 8.35 -7.82
C THR A 291 -33.84 7.55 -6.52
N ASN A 292 -32.88 6.67 -6.43
CA ASN A 292 -32.70 5.66 -5.38
C ASN A 292 -33.84 4.63 -5.31
N ALA A 293 -34.65 4.52 -6.34
CA ALA A 293 -35.78 3.58 -6.40
C ALA A 293 -35.28 2.16 -6.65
N VAL A 294 -35.79 1.21 -5.83
CA VAL A 294 -35.48 -0.22 -5.93
C VAL A 294 -36.77 -0.98 -6.26
N ARG A 295 -36.69 -1.97 -7.15
CA ARG A 295 -37.80 -2.85 -7.46
C ARG A 295 -37.32 -4.27 -7.78
N PRO A 296 -38.13 -5.30 -7.50
CA PRO A 296 -37.78 -6.66 -7.86
C PRO A 296 -37.69 -6.86 -9.38
N VAL A 297 -36.83 -7.80 -9.80
CA VAL A 297 -36.91 -8.37 -11.15
C VAL A 297 -38.22 -9.15 -11.26
N ALA A 298 -38.92 -9.11 -12.41
CA ALA A 298 -40.26 -9.68 -12.59
C ALA A 298 -40.38 -11.18 -12.26
N SER A 299 -39.26 -11.91 -12.26
CA SER A 299 -39.20 -13.35 -11.94
C SER A 299 -38.85 -13.66 -10.48
N SER A 300 -38.56 -12.64 -9.66
CA SER A 300 -38.05 -12.84 -8.29
C SER A 300 -39.16 -12.82 -7.27
N VAL A 301 -39.17 -13.78 -6.35
CA VAL A 301 -40.06 -13.82 -5.18
C VAL A 301 -39.35 -13.04 -4.05
N VAL A 302 -39.64 -11.74 -3.94
CA VAL A 302 -39.18 -10.94 -2.80
C VAL A 302 -40.21 -11.04 -1.70
N THR A 303 -39.78 -11.38 -0.49
CA THR A 303 -40.68 -11.39 0.68
C THR A 303 -41.24 -9.99 0.93
N ALA A 304 -42.53 -9.83 1.00
CA ALA A 304 -43.26 -8.56 1.07
C ALA A 304 -42.99 -7.68 2.30
N THR A 305 -42.08 -8.09 3.19
CA THR A 305 -41.76 -7.42 4.47
C THR A 305 -40.42 -6.69 4.50
N ALA A 306 -39.61 -6.75 3.44
CA ALA A 306 -38.29 -6.11 3.43
C ALA A 306 -38.42 -4.64 2.99
N ASP A 307 -37.87 -3.72 3.76
CA ASP A 307 -37.64 -2.34 3.32
C ASP A 307 -36.50 -2.30 2.30
N LEU A 308 -36.86 -2.39 1.03
CA LEU A 308 -35.90 -2.40 -0.07
C LEU A 308 -35.18 -1.05 -0.23
N GLY A 309 -35.68 0.01 0.39
CA GLY A 309 -35.12 1.35 0.34
C GLY A 309 -34.19 1.68 1.51
N ALA A 310 -34.05 0.76 2.50
CA ALA A 310 -33.19 0.96 3.65
C ALA A 310 -31.75 1.20 3.19
N ARG A 311 -31.20 2.36 3.53
CA ARG A 311 -29.83 2.72 3.18
C ARG A 311 -28.81 1.92 4.01
N GLU A 312 -27.58 1.81 3.52
CA GLU A 312 -26.45 1.28 4.27
C GLU A 312 -26.22 2.09 5.55
N PRO A 313 -26.07 1.45 6.73
CA PRO A 313 -26.00 2.15 8.03
C PRO A 313 -24.60 2.67 8.35
N ASP A 314 -24.01 3.46 7.43
CA ASP A 314 -22.65 4.00 7.53
C ASP A 314 -21.55 2.92 7.66
N THR A 315 -21.79 1.70 7.15
CA THR A 315 -20.89 0.53 7.29
C THR A 315 -19.46 0.85 6.83
N ARG A 316 -19.31 1.59 5.72
CA ARG A 316 -18.03 2.08 5.21
C ARG A 316 -17.23 2.81 6.31
N TYR A 317 -17.88 3.71 7.02
CA TYR A 317 -17.26 4.53 8.06
C TYR A 317 -17.12 3.79 9.38
N VAL A 318 -17.96 2.78 9.64
CA VAL A 318 -17.78 1.84 10.76
C VAL A 318 -16.46 1.08 10.61
N MET A 319 -16.17 0.54 9.41
CA MET A 319 -14.93 -0.21 9.14
C MET A 319 -13.69 0.68 9.25
N TRP A 320 -13.74 1.90 8.69
CA TRP A 320 -12.62 2.84 8.80
C TRP A 320 -12.37 3.27 10.26
N LEU A 321 -13.43 3.57 11.03
CA LEU A 321 -13.31 3.85 12.47
C LEU A 321 -12.76 2.66 13.28
N ALA A 322 -13.10 1.43 12.90
CA ALA A 322 -12.57 0.24 13.56
C ALA A 322 -11.05 0.15 13.36
N ASN A 323 -10.56 0.39 12.13
CA ASN A 323 -9.12 0.46 11.84
C ASN A 323 -8.44 1.60 12.60
N PHE A 324 -9.02 2.81 12.63
CA PHE A 324 -8.48 3.92 13.41
C PHE A 324 -8.33 3.57 14.90
N ARG A 325 -9.36 2.95 15.49
CA ARG A 325 -9.32 2.57 16.90
C ARG A 325 -8.28 1.48 17.19
N ALA A 326 -8.13 0.53 16.29
CA ALA A 326 -7.13 -0.52 16.39
C ALA A 326 -5.70 0.05 16.27
N GLU A 327 -5.44 0.89 15.28
CA GLU A 327 -4.16 1.58 15.11
C GLU A 327 -3.83 2.49 16.31
N ARG A 328 -4.82 3.25 16.80
CA ARG A 328 -4.65 4.12 17.97
C ARG A 328 -4.35 3.33 19.24
N ALA A 329 -4.79 2.09 19.35
CA ALA A 329 -4.46 1.23 20.48
C ALA A 329 -2.95 0.92 20.58
N MET A 330 -2.20 1.08 19.49
CA MET A 330 -0.73 0.96 19.49
C MET A 330 -0.02 2.20 20.06
N ASP A 331 -0.63 3.37 20.04
CA ASP A 331 0.00 4.67 20.38
C ASP A 331 0.76 4.67 21.72
N PRO A 332 0.23 4.06 22.82
CA PRO A 332 0.95 4.00 24.09
C PRO A 332 2.23 3.17 24.06
N TYR A 333 2.42 2.33 23.05
CA TYR A 333 3.51 1.37 22.93
C TYR A 333 4.57 1.75 21.90
N THR A 334 4.37 2.88 21.19
CA THR A 334 5.22 3.40 20.11
C THR A 334 5.80 4.78 20.47
N PRO A 335 6.70 4.87 21.46
CA PRO A 335 7.13 6.15 22.02
C PRO A 335 7.92 7.04 21.06
N THR A 336 8.50 6.46 20.00
CA THR A 336 9.23 7.19 18.95
C THR A 336 8.30 7.85 17.95
N ALA A 337 7.14 7.21 17.65
CA ALA A 337 6.12 7.71 16.73
C ALA A 337 4.72 7.46 17.33
N PRO A 338 4.27 8.33 18.26
CA PRO A 338 3.17 8.05 19.19
C PRO A 338 1.77 8.16 18.57
N THR A 339 1.65 8.26 17.26
CA THR A 339 0.36 8.24 16.54
C THR A 339 0.49 7.42 15.26
N ALA A 340 -0.61 6.87 14.74
CA ALA A 340 -0.61 6.19 13.44
C ALA A 340 -0.09 7.11 12.32
N ILE A 341 -0.35 8.42 12.39
CA ILE A 341 0.18 9.40 11.44
C ILE A 341 1.71 9.45 11.54
N ALA A 342 2.26 9.60 12.74
CA ALA A 342 3.72 9.62 12.93
C ALA A 342 4.35 8.31 12.46
N ARG A 343 3.79 7.14 12.82
CA ARG A 343 4.28 5.83 12.33
C ARG A 343 4.28 5.76 10.81
N ALA A 344 3.21 6.20 10.15
CA ALA A 344 3.11 6.16 8.70
C ALA A 344 4.13 7.07 8.00
N PHE A 345 4.41 8.27 8.53
CA PHE A 345 5.30 9.23 7.89
C PHE A 345 6.76 9.12 8.35
N GLU A 346 7.01 8.87 9.64
CA GLU A 346 8.37 8.89 10.19
C GLU A 346 9.03 7.51 10.21
N GLU A 347 8.27 6.42 10.43
CA GLU A 347 8.85 5.08 10.51
C GLU A 347 8.69 4.28 9.23
N GLN A 348 7.50 4.28 8.62
CA GLN A 348 7.23 3.50 7.42
C GLN A 348 7.75 4.21 6.17
N ARG A 349 7.25 5.42 5.88
CA ARG A 349 7.58 6.18 4.67
C ARG A 349 8.91 6.91 4.78
N GLN A 350 9.26 7.35 5.99
CA GLN A 350 10.49 8.09 6.30
C GLN A 350 10.68 9.39 5.49
N ILE A 351 9.57 10.02 5.21
CA ILE A 351 9.46 11.38 4.67
C ILE A 351 8.51 12.14 5.60
N PRO A 352 8.92 13.27 6.20
CA PRO A 352 8.05 14.06 7.05
C PRO A 352 6.73 14.41 6.38
N GLU A 353 5.61 14.35 7.09
CA GLU A 353 4.27 14.63 6.53
C GLU A 353 4.23 15.96 5.78
N ALA A 354 4.82 17.01 6.36
CA ALA A 354 4.86 18.33 5.74
C ALA A 354 5.57 18.33 4.38
N GLU A 355 6.62 17.52 4.19
CA GLU A 355 7.33 17.40 2.92
C GLU A 355 6.51 16.63 1.89
N VAL A 356 5.84 15.53 2.31
CA VAL A 356 4.91 14.79 1.45
C VAL A 356 3.78 15.71 0.99
N ARG A 357 3.13 16.42 1.92
CA ARG A 357 2.05 17.36 1.61
C ARG A 357 2.53 18.46 0.63
N ALA A 358 3.68 19.06 0.87
CA ALA A 358 4.26 20.08 -0.01
C ALA A 358 4.54 19.54 -1.42
N LEU A 359 5.05 18.30 -1.51
CA LEU A 359 5.30 17.64 -2.80
C LEU A 359 3.98 17.41 -3.58
N LEU A 360 2.95 16.87 -2.93
CA LEU A 360 1.63 16.64 -3.53
C LEU A 360 0.96 17.96 -3.95
N GLU A 361 0.99 18.97 -3.08
CA GLU A 361 0.45 20.31 -3.40
C GLU A 361 1.21 20.97 -4.56
N SER A 362 2.52 20.72 -4.71
CA SER A 362 3.29 21.23 -5.84
C SER A 362 2.81 20.69 -7.19
N VAL A 363 2.32 19.45 -7.23
CA VAL A 363 1.68 18.85 -8.42
C VAL A 363 0.30 19.47 -8.63
N LEU A 364 -0.53 19.49 -7.59
CA LEU A 364 -1.92 19.93 -7.65
C LEU A 364 -2.08 21.43 -7.99
N THR A 365 -1.10 22.26 -7.66
CA THR A 365 -1.10 23.70 -7.95
C THR A 365 -0.29 24.08 -9.19
N SER A 366 0.24 23.07 -9.91
CA SER A 366 1.09 23.32 -11.07
C SER A 366 0.30 23.92 -12.25
N ARG A 367 0.96 24.81 -13.00
CA ARG A 367 0.39 25.34 -14.25
C ARG A 367 0.19 24.23 -15.28
N GLU A 368 1.09 23.27 -15.31
CA GLU A 368 1.06 22.11 -16.19
C GLU A 368 -0.23 21.30 -16.02
N LEU A 369 -0.70 21.15 -14.79
CA LEU A 369 -1.97 20.46 -14.50
C LEU A 369 -3.18 21.24 -15.03
N ALA A 370 -3.19 22.55 -14.88
CA ALA A 370 -4.25 23.40 -15.44
C ALA A 370 -4.27 23.38 -16.99
N ASP A 371 -3.08 23.45 -17.60
CA ASP A 371 -2.94 23.35 -19.07
C ASP A 371 -3.37 21.96 -19.58
N LEU A 372 -3.08 20.90 -18.81
CA LEU A 372 -3.49 19.53 -19.13
C LEU A 372 -5.02 19.36 -19.03
N ALA A 373 -5.66 19.90 -17.99
CA ALA A 373 -7.12 19.91 -17.87
C ALA A 373 -7.78 20.62 -19.07
N ALA A 374 -7.21 21.73 -19.51
CA ALA A 374 -7.68 22.44 -20.69
C ALA A 374 -7.53 21.59 -21.97
N LEU A 375 -6.43 20.85 -22.14
CA LEU A 375 -6.22 19.92 -23.25
C LEU A 375 -7.25 18.78 -23.22
N ILE A 376 -7.51 18.18 -22.05
CA ILE A 376 -8.51 17.13 -21.89
C ILE A 376 -9.91 17.64 -22.26
N ARG A 377 -10.28 18.83 -21.78
CA ARG A 377 -11.56 19.50 -22.13
C ARG A 377 -11.69 19.65 -23.64
N THR A 378 -10.63 20.07 -24.31
CA THR A 378 -10.63 20.21 -25.77
C THR A 378 -10.80 18.87 -26.48
N ARG A 379 -10.11 17.82 -26.01
CA ARG A 379 -10.23 16.47 -26.59
C ARG A 379 -11.61 15.85 -26.39
N LEU A 380 -12.23 16.11 -25.25
CA LEU A 380 -13.59 15.62 -24.95
C LEU A 380 -14.69 16.43 -25.66
N GLY A 381 -14.40 17.64 -26.12
CA GLY A 381 -15.37 18.54 -26.79
C GLY A 381 -16.54 18.98 -25.88
N ARG A 382 -16.35 18.86 -24.53
CA ARG A 382 -17.35 19.22 -23.53
C ARG A 382 -16.70 19.76 -22.25
N PRO A 383 -17.45 20.46 -21.38
CA PRO A 383 -16.98 20.74 -20.02
C PRO A 383 -16.57 19.47 -19.29
N LEU A 384 -15.56 19.59 -18.43
CA LEU A 384 -15.15 18.48 -17.58
C LEU A 384 -16.20 18.22 -16.49
N GLU A 385 -16.39 16.95 -16.16
CA GLU A 385 -17.21 16.48 -15.05
C GLU A 385 -16.29 15.89 -13.97
N PRO A 386 -16.71 15.80 -12.71
CA PRO A 386 -15.82 15.36 -11.61
C PRO A 386 -15.11 14.03 -11.87
N PHE A 387 -15.77 13.08 -12.52
CA PHE A 387 -15.21 11.78 -12.87
C PHE A 387 -14.14 11.83 -13.97
N ASP A 388 -13.95 12.96 -14.67
CA ASP A 388 -12.88 13.10 -15.66
C ASP A 388 -11.49 13.16 -15.01
N ILE A 389 -11.39 13.19 -13.67
CA ILE A 389 -10.12 12.93 -12.98
C ILE A 389 -9.52 11.58 -13.39
N TRP A 390 -10.33 10.61 -13.82
CA TRP A 390 -9.91 9.30 -14.33
C TRP A 390 -9.82 9.25 -15.87
N TYR A 391 -9.62 10.38 -16.53
CA TYR A 391 -9.49 10.42 -17.99
C TYR A 391 -8.34 9.53 -18.48
N ALA A 392 -8.67 8.51 -19.28
CA ALA A 392 -7.72 7.51 -19.77
C ALA A 392 -7.31 7.69 -21.25
N GLY A 393 -7.71 8.79 -21.91
CA GLY A 393 -7.44 9.02 -23.33
C GLY A 393 -5.97 9.22 -23.71
N PHE A 394 -5.06 9.15 -22.74
CA PHE A 394 -3.61 9.11 -22.94
C PHE A 394 -3.01 7.70 -22.85
N ALA A 395 -3.83 6.67 -22.66
CA ALA A 395 -3.32 5.30 -22.49
C ALA A 395 -2.75 4.75 -23.81
N PRO A 396 -1.51 4.22 -23.84
CA PRO A 396 -0.87 3.67 -25.06
C PRO A 396 -1.66 2.52 -25.69
N ARG A 397 -2.33 1.69 -24.85
CA ARG A 397 -3.14 0.56 -25.30
C ARG A 397 -4.34 0.94 -26.18
N ALA A 398 -4.79 2.19 -26.16
CA ALA A 398 -5.85 2.69 -27.04
C ALA A 398 -5.50 2.55 -28.54
N ALA A 399 -4.24 2.27 -28.87
CA ALA A 399 -3.75 2.05 -30.22
C ALA A 399 -3.91 0.61 -30.75
N TYR A 400 -4.24 -0.35 -29.87
CA TYR A 400 -4.39 -1.78 -30.23
C TYR A 400 -5.77 -2.26 -29.76
N PRO A 401 -6.54 -2.97 -30.64
CA PRO A 401 -7.78 -3.59 -30.21
C PRO A 401 -7.53 -4.60 -29.09
N GLU A 402 -8.28 -4.52 -27.99
CA GLU A 402 -8.10 -5.40 -26.83
C GLU A 402 -8.18 -6.89 -27.21
N VAL A 403 -9.09 -7.24 -28.13
CA VAL A 403 -9.24 -8.61 -28.65
C VAL A 403 -7.94 -9.14 -29.31
N GLU A 404 -7.18 -8.27 -29.98
CA GLU A 404 -5.91 -8.65 -30.61
C GLU A 404 -4.80 -8.83 -29.57
N LEU A 405 -4.76 -7.95 -28.57
CA LEU A 405 -3.85 -8.07 -27.44
C LEU A 405 -4.12 -9.37 -26.66
N ASP A 406 -5.37 -9.63 -26.33
CA ASP A 406 -5.82 -10.87 -25.69
C ASP A 406 -5.39 -12.12 -26.45
N ARG A 407 -5.64 -12.13 -27.77
CA ARG A 407 -5.26 -13.25 -28.62
C ARG A 407 -3.75 -13.47 -28.61
N THR A 408 -2.97 -12.40 -28.68
CA THR A 408 -1.50 -12.45 -28.70
C THR A 408 -0.98 -13.03 -27.38
N VAL A 409 -1.50 -12.55 -26.25
CA VAL A 409 -1.09 -12.99 -24.91
C VAL A 409 -1.51 -14.44 -24.66
N ARG A 410 -2.76 -14.83 -24.99
CA ARG A 410 -3.24 -16.22 -24.82
C ARG A 410 -2.42 -17.23 -25.61
N LEU A 411 -2.01 -16.89 -26.83
CA LEU A 411 -1.14 -17.77 -27.63
C LEU A 411 0.25 -17.91 -27.02
N ARG A 412 0.80 -16.87 -26.43
CA ARG A 412 2.13 -16.87 -25.84
C ARG A 412 2.17 -17.51 -24.45
N TYR A 413 1.13 -17.24 -23.63
CA TYR A 413 1.05 -17.67 -22.24
C TYR A 413 -0.25 -18.46 -21.96
N PRO A 414 -0.40 -19.65 -22.56
CA PRO A 414 -1.58 -20.50 -22.34
C PRO A 414 -1.63 -21.09 -20.93
N THR A 415 -0.51 -21.14 -20.22
CA THR A 415 -0.37 -21.75 -18.88
C THR A 415 0.62 -20.98 -18.00
N VAL A 416 0.53 -21.20 -16.69
CA VAL A 416 1.51 -20.71 -15.71
C VAL A 416 2.94 -21.13 -16.08
N ALA A 417 3.13 -22.41 -16.46
CA ALA A 417 4.42 -22.94 -16.86
C ALA A 417 5.02 -22.24 -18.10
N ALA A 418 4.17 -21.83 -19.06
CA ALA A 418 4.62 -21.08 -20.23
C ALA A 418 5.12 -19.68 -19.85
N PHE A 419 4.45 -19.00 -18.92
CA PHE A 419 4.90 -17.70 -18.41
C PHE A 419 6.19 -17.83 -17.58
N GLN A 420 6.25 -18.81 -16.66
CA GLN A 420 7.47 -19.14 -15.90
C GLN A 420 8.68 -19.38 -16.82
N ALA A 421 8.50 -20.13 -17.90
CA ALA A 421 9.57 -20.46 -18.83
C ALA A 421 10.09 -19.26 -19.62
N ASP A 422 9.26 -18.20 -19.83
CA ASP A 422 9.68 -16.99 -20.56
C ASP A 422 10.28 -15.90 -19.66
N LEU A 423 10.33 -16.08 -18.33
CA LEU A 423 10.94 -15.07 -17.44
C LEU A 423 12.35 -14.66 -17.87
N PRO A 424 13.28 -15.59 -18.22
CA PRO A 424 14.59 -15.20 -18.75
C PRO A 424 14.50 -14.41 -20.06
N GLY A 425 13.56 -14.76 -20.92
CA GLY A 425 13.32 -14.06 -22.19
C GLY A 425 12.80 -12.64 -21.99
N ILE A 426 11.87 -12.44 -21.05
CA ILE A 426 11.36 -11.11 -20.67
C ILE A 426 12.52 -10.26 -20.11
N LEU A 427 13.32 -10.81 -19.20
CA LEU A 427 14.48 -10.12 -18.61
C LEU A 427 15.54 -9.76 -19.67
N GLY A 428 15.79 -10.66 -20.62
CA GLY A 428 16.69 -10.38 -21.75
C GLY A 428 16.19 -9.23 -22.63
N ARG A 429 14.89 -9.16 -22.90
CA ARG A 429 14.28 -8.03 -23.65
C ARG A 429 14.34 -6.71 -22.87
N LEU A 430 14.36 -6.77 -21.55
CA LEU A 430 14.58 -5.61 -20.66
C LEU A 430 16.06 -5.19 -20.57
N GLY A 431 16.98 -5.96 -21.16
CA GLY A 431 18.41 -5.65 -21.19
C GLY A 431 19.21 -6.19 -20.00
N PHE A 432 18.71 -7.20 -19.29
CA PHE A 432 19.52 -7.96 -18.34
C PHE A 432 20.45 -8.91 -19.09
N SER A 433 21.67 -9.15 -18.55
CA SER A 433 22.57 -10.14 -19.14
C SER A 433 21.98 -11.56 -19.02
N PRO A 434 22.36 -12.52 -19.93
CA PRO A 434 21.86 -13.88 -19.84
C PRO A 434 22.11 -14.55 -18.49
N GLU A 435 23.26 -14.31 -17.88
CA GLU A 435 23.62 -14.85 -16.56
C GLU A 435 22.70 -14.27 -15.47
N LYS A 436 22.43 -12.97 -15.55
CA LYS A 436 21.59 -12.30 -14.57
C LYS A 436 20.12 -12.70 -14.74
N ALA A 437 19.65 -12.81 -15.97
CA ALA A 437 18.31 -13.28 -16.27
C ALA A 437 18.07 -14.72 -15.77
N ALA A 438 19.03 -15.61 -15.96
CA ALA A 438 18.98 -16.97 -15.44
C ALA A 438 19.01 -17.00 -13.90
N TRP A 439 19.86 -16.16 -13.29
CA TRP A 439 19.97 -16.05 -11.83
C TRP A 439 18.66 -15.58 -11.18
N LEU A 440 17.99 -14.57 -11.75
CA LEU A 440 16.70 -14.08 -11.31
C LEU A 440 15.59 -15.13 -11.48
N ALA A 441 15.48 -15.71 -12.70
CA ALA A 441 14.44 -16.68 -13.00
C ALA A 441 14.51 -17.96 -12.15
N ALA A 442 15.71 -18.33 -11.68
CA ALA A 442 15.88 -19.46 -10.74
C ALA A 442 15.40 -19.13 -9.30
N ARG A 443 15.08 -17.87 -9.00
CA ARG A 443 14.69 -17.36 -7.68
C ARG A 443 13.29 -16.77 -7.63
N ILE A 444 12.58 -16.84 -8.74
CA ILE A 444 11.20 -16.33 -8.86
C ILE A 444 10.31 -17.48 -9.34
N VAL A 445 9.30 -17.78 -8.54
CA VAL A 445 8.28 -18.79 -8.83
C VAL A 445 7.00 -18.09 -9.27
N VAL A 446 6.39 -18.56 -10.35
CA VAL A 446 5.10 -18.07 -10.81
C VAL A 446 3.98 -18.95 -10.27
N ASP A 447 3.07 -18.36 -9.49
CA ASP A 447 1.94 -19.07 -8.91
C ASP A 447 0.60 -18.63 -9.55
N PRO A 448 -0.38 -19.58 -9.72
CA PRO A 448 -1.71 -19.25 -10.22
C PRO A 448 -2.54 -18.55 -9.16
N SER A 449 -2.74 -17.23 -9.29
CA SER A 449 -3.55 -16.46 -8.34
C SER A 449 -5.05 -16.75 -8.49
N ARG A 450 -5.74 -16.89 -7.36
CA ARG A 450 -7.21 -16.98 -7.30
C ARG A 450 -7.88 -15.63 -7.55
N GLY A 451 -7.30 -14.57 -7.02
CA GLY A 451 -7.80 -13.19 -7.08
C GLY A 451 -6.98 -12.30 -8.02
N ALA A 452 -6.72 -11.09 -7.59
CA ALA A 452 -5.80 -10.17 -8.24
C ALA A 452 -4.37 -10.71 -8.20
N GLY A 453 -3.56 -10.35 -9.20
CA GLY A 453 -2.12 -10.61 -9.17
C GLY A 453 -1.47 -9.83 -8.03
N HIS A 454 -0.41 -10.40 -7.45
CA HIS A 454 0.41 -9.73 -6.45
C HIS A 454 1.78 -10.41 -6.32
N ALA A 455 2.77 -9.66 -5.92
CA ALA A 455 4.09 -10.18 -5.60
C ALA A 455 4.15 -10.55 -4.11
N MET A 456 4.83 -11.64 -3.80
CA MET A 456 5.20 -12.02 -2.45
C MET A 456 6.71 -12.25 -2.39
N GLY A 457 7.43 -11.29 -1.82
CA GLY A 457 8.88 -11.37 -1.66
C GLY A 457 9.28 -12.45 -0.66
N ALA A 458 10.53 -12.90 -0.75
CA ALA A 458 11.14 -13.72 0.29
C ALA A 458 11.68 -12.84 1.43
N VAL A 459 11.93 -13.45 2.59
CA VAL A 459 12.57 -12.80 3.74
C VAL A 459 13.95 -13.41 4.01
N ARG A 460 14.13 -14.73 3.83
CA ARG A 460 15.45 -15.35 3.85
C ARG A 460 16.09 -15.33 2.45
N ARG A 461 17.40 -15.15 2.40
CA ARG A 461 18.15 -15.13 1.14
C ARG A 461 18.13 -16.46 0.36
N GLU A 462 17.77 -17.55 1.01
CA GLU A 462 17.65 -18.89 0.39
C GLU A 462 16.27 -19.18 -0.19
N ASP A 463 15.25 -18.38 0.16
CA ASP A 463 13.88 -18.57 -0.33
C ASP A 463 13.66 -17.87 -1.67
N ALA A 464 12.66 -18.34 -2.42
CA ALA A 464 12.25 -17.74 -3.68
C ALA A 464 11.21 -16.65 -3.48
N ALA A 465 11.20 -15.63 -4.34
CA ALA A 465 10.10 -14.70 -4.47
C ALA A 465 8.97 -15.33 -5.31
N HIS A 466 7.70 -15.01 -5.00
CA HIS A 466 6.52 -15.55 -5.65
C HIS A 466 5.81 -14.46 -6.47
N LEU A 467 5.76 -14.66 -7.78
CA LEU A 467 4.96 -13.87 -8.70
C LEU A 467 3.59 -14.54 -8.85
N ARG A 468 2.57 -13.97 -8.25
CA ARG A 468 1.21 -14.48 -8.29
C ARG A 468 0.42 -13.77 -9.37
N THR A 469 -0.05 -14.53 -10.36
CA THR A 469 -0.80 -13.96 -11.47
C THR A 469 -1.94 -14.87 -11.91
N ARG A 470 -2.99 -14.28 -12.45
CA ARG A 470 -4.17 -15.01 -12.89
C ARG A 470 -3.99 -15.49 -14.32
N ILE A 471 -3.97 -16.81 -14.51
CA ILE A 471 -3.96 -17.45 -15.83
C ILE A 471 -5.15 -18.42 -15.91
N PRO A 472 -6.30 -17.99 -16.46
CA PRO A 472 -7.46 -18.85 -16.64
C PRO A 472 -7.15 -20.06 -17.55
N SER A 473 -8.04 -21.07 -17.53
CA SER A 473 -7.92 -22.26 -18.42
C SER A 473 -7.90 -21.91 -19.92
N ALA A 474 -8.46 -20.75 -20.29
CA ALA A 474 -8.41 -20.21 -21.66
C ALA A 474 -7.09 -19.53 -22.03
N GLY A 475 -6.13 -19.48 -21.12
CA GLY A 475 -4.87 -18.72 -21.24
C GLY A 475 -4.97 -17.30 -20.67
N MET A 476 -3.81 -16.67 -20.46
CA MET A 476 -3.70 -15.32 -19.93
C MET A 476 -4.28 -14.31 -20.92
N ASP A 477 -5.10 -13.36 -20.43
CA ASP A 477 -5.53 -12.20 -21.20
C ASP A 477 -4.54 -11.04 -21.05
N TYR A 478 -4.72 -9.98 -21.84
CA TYR A 478 -3.78 -8.84 -21.79
C TYR A 478 -3.80 -8.11 -20.45
N LYS A 479 -4.96 -8.02 -19.80
CA LYS A 479 -5.06 -7.39 -18.46
C LYS A 479 -4.25 -8.19 -17.44
N GLY A 480 -4.39 -9.52 -17.44
CA GLY A 480 -3.60 -10.39 -16.58
C GLY A 480 -2.11 -10.29 -16.87
N TYR A 481 -1.72 -10.18 -18.14
CA TYR A 481 -0.33 -9.98 -18.53
C TYR A 481 0.24 -8.64 -18.06
N ASN A 482 -0.48 -7.54 -18.23
CA ASN A 482 -0.05 -6.21 -17.77
C ASN A 482 0.18 -6.19 -16.26
N ILE A 483 -0.72 -6.84 -15.49
CA ILE A 483 -0.56 -7.03 -14.04
C ILE A 483 0.65 -7.94 -13.76
N ALA A 484 0.81 -9.06 -14.47
CA ALA A 484 1.93 -9.98 -14.26
C ALA A 484 3.29 -9.32 -14.51
N ILE A 485 3.38 -8.40 -15.48
CA ILE A 485 4.62 -7.63 -15.72
C ILE A 485 4.87 -6.62 -14.59
N HIS A 486 3.83 -6.00 -14.04
CA HIS A 486 3.94 -5.16 -12.85
C HIS A 486 4.48 -5.96 -11.66
N GLU A 487 3.83 -7.09 -11.32
CA GLU A 487 4.26 -7.97 -10.22
C GLU A 487 5.65 -8.57 -10.45
N PHE A 488 6.04 -8.74 -11.71
CA PHE A 488 7.39 -9.17 -12.05
C PHE A 488 8.43 -8.10 -11.72
N GLY A 489 8.10 -6.82 -11.91
CA GLY A 489 8.95 -5.71 -11.47
C GLY A 489 9.23 -5.76 -9.97
N HIS A 490 8.18 -5.98 -9.15
CA HIS A 490 8.32 -6.18 -7.71
C HIS A 490 9.21 -7.38 -7.36
N THR A 491 8.94 -8.56 -7.94
CA THR A 491 9.70 -9.78 -7.59
C THR A 491 11.18 -9.69 -8.02
N VAL A 492 11.48 -9.01 -9.12
CA VAL A 492 12.87 -8.75 -9.54
C VAL A 492 13.56 -7.78 -8.59
N GLU A 493 12.90 -6.68 -8.21
CA GLU A 493 13.41 -5.74 -7.21
C GLU A 493 13.68 -6.47 -5.88
N GLN A 494 12.69 -7.20 -5.33
CA GLN A 494 12.78 -7.93 -4.07
C GLN A 494 13.88 -8.98 -4.08
N THR A 495 14.10 -9.65 -5.22
CA THR A 495 15.19 -10.61 -5.35
C THR A 495 16.56 -9.92 -5.29
N PHE A 496 16.74 -8.76 -5.92
CA PHE A 496 17.98 -8.01 -5.84
C PHE A 496 18.20 -7.39 -4.46
N SER A 497 17.18 -6.80 -3.89
CA SER A 497 17.26 -6.09 -2.61
C SER A 497 17.38 -7.02 -1.40
N LEU A 498 17.09 -8.31 -1.56
CA LEU A 498 17.31 -9.34 -0.54
C LEU A 498 18.58 -10.15 -0.80
N GLN A 499 18.64 -10.84 -1.95
CA GLN A 499 19.71 -11.81 -2.22
C GLN A 499 20.98 -11.19 -2.80
N GLY A 500 20.87 -9.97 -3.36
CA GLY A 500 22.00 -9.19 -3.85
C GLY A 500 22.60 -8.22 -2.85
N ILE A 501 22.04 -8.11 -1.62
CA ILE A 501 22.46 -7.16 -0.59
C ILE A 501 23.60 -7.73 0.29
N ASP A 502 24.49 -6.87 0.75
CA ASP A 502 25.62 -7.24 1.61
C ASP A 502 25.22 -7.46 3.08
N ARG A 503 24.23 -6.72 3.57
CA ARG A 503 23.69 -6.79 4.93
C ARG A 503 22.21 -7.07 4.92
N TRP A 504 21.77 -8.14 5.58
CA TRP A 504 20.35 -8.52 5.61
C TRP A 504 19.45 -7.43 6.22
N PHE A 505 19.92 -6.71 7.26
CA PHE A 505 19.16 -5.59 7.82
C PHE A 505 18.94 -4.43 6.83
N LEU A 506 19.67 -4.40 5.72
CA LEU A 506 19.44 -3.46 4.62
C LEU A 506 18.58 -4.03 3.51
N SER A 507 18.04 -5.26 3.65
CA SER A 507 17.18 -5.85 2.63
C SER A 507 15.94 -4.98 2.39
N GLY A 508 15.50 -4.96 1.12
CA GLY A 508 14.40 -4.13 0.66
C GLY A 508 14.84 -2.74 0.16
N VAL A 509 13.84 -1.97 -0.22
CA VAL A 509 13.95 -0.55 -0.60
C VAL A 509 13.35 0.33 0.51
N PRO A 510 13.47 1.67 0.46
CA PRO A 510 13.05 2.53 1.56
C PRO A 510 11.62 2.32 2.04
N ASP A 511 10.66 2.32 1.10
CA ASP A 511 9.24 2.26 1.38
C ASP A 511 8.43 1.66 0.21
N ASN A 512 7.11 1.57 0.36
CA ASN A 512 6.22 1.04 -0.66
C ASN A 512 6.23 1.87 -1.95
N ALA A 513 6.37 3.19 -1.87
CA ALA A 513 6.43 4.03 -3.06
C ALA A 513 7.64 3.69 -3.95
N CYS A 514 8.76 3.31 -3.34
CA CYS A 514 9.96 2.88 -4.05
C CYS A 514 9.78 1.53 -4.76
N THR A 515 9.16 0.54 -4.12
CA THR A 515 8.90 -0.76 -4.77
C THR A 515 7.86 -0.64 -5.88
N GLU A 516 6.82 0.18 -5.69
CA GLU A 516 5.85 0.52 -6.75
C GLU A 516 6.54 1.16 -7.97
N ALA A 517 7.52 2.02 -7.73
CA ALA A 517 8.26 2.64 -8.82
C ALA A 517 8.99 1.60 -9.70
N PHE A 518 9.58 0.56 -9.11
CA PHE A 518 10.21 -0.54 -9.86
C PHE A 518 9.20 -1.35 -10.68
N ALA A 519 8.03 -1.61 -10.12
CA ALA A 519 6.96 -2.30 -10.83
C ALA A 519 6.47 -1.48 -12.04
N PHE A 520 6.30 -0.17 -11.89
CA PHE A 520 5.93 0.71 -12.99
C PHE A 520 6.97 0.75 -14.11
N LEU A 521 8.28 0.68 -13.79
CA LEU A 521 9.33 0.61 -14.81
C LEU A 521 9.20 -0.63 -15.71
N PHE A 522 8.70 -1.74 -15.19
CA PHE A 522 8.40 -2.94 -15.96
C PHE A 522 7.09 -2.79 -16.72
N GLN A 523 6.02 -2.40 -16.03
CA GLN A 523 4.67 -2.31 -16.57
C GLN A 523 4.55 -1.35 -17.76
N GLN A 524 5.28 -0.24 -17.75
CA GLN A 524 5.32 0.73 -18.85
C GLN A 524 5.90 0.15 -20.15
N ARG A 525 6.60 -0.98 -20.09
CA ARG A 525 7.23 -1.65 -21.23
C ARG A 525 6.48 -2.90 -21.69
N ASP A 526 5.29 -3.16 -21.19
CA ASP A 526 4.53 -4.38 -21.42
C ASP A 526 4.27 -4.69 -22.91
N LEU A 527 3.89 -3.67 -23.71
CA LEU A 527 3.70 -3.80 -25.14
C LEU A 527 5.03 -4.09 -25.88
N GLU A 528 6.12 -3.42 -25.50
CA GLU A 528 7.46 -3.69 -26.02
C GLU A 528 7.87 -5.14 -25.75
N LEU A 529 7.58 -5.65 -24.55
CA LEU A 529 7.88 -7.01 -24.16
C LEU A 529 7.04 -8.05 -24.91
N LEU A 530 5.89 -7.68 -25.46
CA LEU A 530 5.12 -8.49 -26.41
C LEU A 530 5.67 -8.43 -27.85
N GLY A 531 6.66 -7.58 -28.11
CA GLY A 531 7.20 -7.33 -29.44
C GLY A 531 6.37 -6.37 -30.29
N LEU A 532 5.46 -5.63 -29.66
CA LEU A 532 4.66 -4.62 -30.33
C LEU A 532 5.45 -3.30 -30.36
N PRO A 533 5.48 -2.59 -31.53
CA PRO A 533 6.27 -1.37 -31.63
C PRO A 533 5.78 -0.30 -30.68
N ALA A 534 6.70 0.27 -29.90
CA ALA A 534 6.45 1.53 -29.21
C ALA A 534 6.21 2.62 -30.26
N ARG A 535 5.03 3.25 -30.25
CA ARG A 535 4.78 4.38 -31.14
C ARG A 535 5.62 5.57 -30.70
N ALA A 536 6.17 6.35 -31.64
CA ALA A 536 7.04 7.50 -31.38
C ALA A 536 6.39 8.60 -30.49
N GLU A 537 5.07 8.60 -30.39
CA GLU A 537 4.30 9.52 -29.54
C GLU A 537 4.30 9.16 -28.04
N VAL A 538 4.83 7.99 -27.66
CA VAL A 538 4.67 7.42 -26.31
C VAL A 538 5.35 8.26 -25.21
N GLY A 539 6.52 8.85 -25.49
CA GLY A 539 7.26 9.60 -24.46
C GLY A 539 6.54 10.86 -23.97
N ASN A 540 5.92 11.60 -24.90
CA ASN A 540 5.25 12.85 -24.57
C ASN A 540 3.89 12.61 -23.90
N VAL A 541 3.17 11.60 -24.35
CA VAL A 541 1.87 11.20 -23.81
C VAL A 541 2.02 10.59 -22.40
N GLU A 542 3.12 9.87 -22.13
CA GLU A 542 3.38 9.27 -20.83
C GLU A 542 3.51 10.31 -19.71
N ALA A 543 4.23 11.41 -19.94
CA ALA A 543 4.34 12.48 -18.95
C ALA A 543 2.98 13.12 -18.63
N LEU A 544 2.10 13.27 -19.63
CA LEU A 544 0.74 13.79 -19.42
C LEU A 544 -0.13 12.80 -18.65
N ARG A 545 -0.05 11.52 -18.99
CA ARG A 545 -0.76 10.45 -18.29
C ARG A 545 -0.33 10.39 -16.83
N THR A 546 0.97 10.36 -16.58
CA THR A 546 1.53 10.29 -15.22
C THR A 546 1.16 11.52 -14.40
N LEU A 547 1.24 12.73 -14.98
CA LEU A 547 0.82 13.95 -14.29
C LEU A 547 -0.65 13.90 -13.86
N TRP A 548 -1.54 13.46 -14.77
CA TRP A 548 -2.98 13.39 -14.49
C TRP A 548 -3.30 12.36 -13.41
N ALA A 549 -2.74 11.16 -13.51
CA ALA A 549 -2.89 10.12 -12.51
C ALA A 549 -2.29 10.50 -11.15
N THR A 550 -1.11 11.17 -11.15
CA THR A 550 -0.50 11.67 -9.91
C THR A 550 -1.38 12.71 -9.24
N ALA A 551 -1.95 13.64 -9.99
CA ALA A 551 -2.82 14.67 -9.43
C ALA A 551 -4.10 14.08 -8.83
N GLU A 552 -4.74 13.15 -9.52
CA GLU A 552 -5.92 12.44 -9.02
C GLU A 552 -5.65 11.81 -7.64
N ILE A 553 -4.66 10.94 -7.56
CA ILE A 553 -4.38 10.20 -6.34
C ILE A 553 -3.75 11.07 -5.23
N ALA A 554 -3.07 12.17 -5.59
CA ALA A 554 -2.59 13.17 -4.63
C ALA A 554 -3.75 13.84 -3.90
N GLY A 555 -4.84 14.17 -4.61
CA GLY A 555 -6.05 14.70 -3.99
C GLY A 555 -6.67 13.72 -2.99
N VAL A 556 -6.73 12.44 -3.36
CA VAL A 556 -7.25 11.37 -2.48
C VAL A 556 -6.36 11.19 -1.25
N ALA A 557 -5.03 11.21 -1.41
CA ALA A 557 -4.08 11.11 -0.31
C ALA A 557 -4.24 12.25 0.71
N LEU A 558 -4.49 13.48 0.24
CA LEU A 558 -4.76 14.61 1.13
C LEU A 558 -6.07 14.42 1.93
N VAL A 559 -7.12 13.86 1.31
CA VAL A 559 -8.37 13.53 2.01
C VAL A 559 -8.13 12.47 3.09
N ASP A 560 -7.34 11.44 2.79
CA ASP A 560 -6.99 10.38 3.74
C ASP A 560 -6.27 10.97 4.97
N VAL A 561 -5.19 11.73 4.75
CA VAL A 561 -4.42 12.36 5.83
C VAL A 561 -5.28 13.31 6.66
N ASP A 562 -6.09 14.15 6.02
CA ASP A 562 -7.00 15.09 6.72
C ASP A 562 -8.06 14.33 7.56
N ALA A 563 -8.57 13.20 7.07
CA ALA A 563 -9.49 12.34 7.81
C ALA A 563 -8.84 11.75 9.07
N TRP A 564 -7.59 11.31 8.98
CA TRP A 564 -6.84 10.80 10.14
C TRP A 564 -6.53 11.88 11.16
N HIS A 565 -6.17 13.10 10.76
CA HIS A 565 -6.03 14.24 11.68
C HIS A 565 -7.34 14.56 12.37
N TRP A 566 -8.45 14.56 11.62
CA TRP A 566 -9.77 14.79 12.20
C TRP A 566 -10.13 13.71 13.23
N LEU A 567 -9.84 12.44 12.97
CA LEU A 567 -10.09 11.34 13.89
C LEU A 567 -9.27 11.46 15.18
N TYR A 568 -8.00 11.85 15.10
CA TYR A 568 -7.21 12.12 16.31
C TYR A 568 -7.77 13.28 17.14
N ALA A 569 -8.34 14.29 16.50
CA ALA A 569 -9.03 15.39 17.18
C ALA A 569 -10.41 14.98 17.74
N HIS A 570 -11.04 13.93 17.18
CA HIS A 570 -12.40 13.48 17.55
C HIS A 570 -12.43 11.95 17.78
N PRO A 571 -11.69 11.42 18.76
CA PRO A 571 -11.49 9.97 18.90
C PRO A 571 -12.76 9.17 19.22
N ASP A 572 -13.77 9.83 19.77
CA ASP A 572 -15.05 9.23 20.15
C ASP A 572 -16.16 9.46 19.12
N ALA A 573 -15.78 9.88 17.90
CA ALA A 573 -16.74 10.17 16.84
C ALA A 573 -17.61 8.94 16.49
N THR A 574 -18.87 9.24 16.18
CA THR A 574 -19.78 8.24 15.58
C THR A 574 -19.51 8.08 14.09
N PRO A 575 -19.91 6.95 13.47
CA PRO A 575 -19.78 6.75 12.02
C PRO A 575 -20.42 7.88 11.20
N ALA A 576 -21.58 8.38 11.61
CA ALA A 576 -22.26 9.47 10.93
C ALA A 576 -21.48 10.79 11.00
N GLN A 577 -20.90 11.15 12.16
CA GLN A 577 -20.04 12.34 12.31
C GLN A 577 -18.79 12.21 11.45
N PHE A 578 -18.18 11.02 11.44
CA PHE A 578 -16.99 10.77 10.63
C PHE A 578 -17.29 10.81 9.13
N ARG A 579 -18.43 10.25 8.68
CA ARG A 579 -18.89 10.40 7.29
C ARG A 579 -18.94 11.87 6.87
N GLU A 580 -19.62 12.71 7.64
CA GLU A 580 -19.71 14.14 7.34
C GLU A 580 -18.34 14.84 7.29
N ALA A 581 -17.42 14.45 8.18
CA ALA A 581 -16.06 14.99 8.19
C ALA A 581 -15.29 14.59 6.91
N VAL A 582 -15.36 13.33 6.51
CA VAL A 582 -14.70 12.84 5.27
C VAL A 582 -15.28 13.53 4.03
N LEU A 583 -16.62 13.66 3.94
CA LEU A 583 -17.26 14.37 2.84
C LEU A 583 -16.87 15.86 2.81
N ALA A 584 -16.77 16.49 3.99
CA ALA A 584 -16.30 17.89 4.09
C ALA A 584 -14.84 18.04 3.67
N SER A 585 -13.95 17.12 4.08
CA SER A 585 -12.55 17.10 3.64
C SER A 585 -12.45 16.90 2.13
N ALA A 586 -13.20 15.93 1.57
CA ALA A 586 -13.21 15.67 0.13
C ALA A 586 -13.65 16.92 -0.67
N ARG A 587 -14.73 17.61 -0.23
CA ARG A 587 -15.15 18.88 -0.84
C ARG A 587 -14.08 19.98 -0.67
N GLY A 588 -13.44 20.06 0.49
CA GLY A 588 -12.38 21.04 0.77
C GLY A 588 -11.19 20.89 -0.17
N VAL A 589 -10.66 19.65 -0.29
CA VAL A 589 -9.56 19.32 -1.20
C VAL A 589 -9.97 19.53 -2.65
N TRP A 590 -11.18 19.09 -3.02
CA TRP A 590 -11.71 19.29 -4.36
C TRP A 590 -11.80 20.79 -4.72
N ASN A 591 -12.42 21.59 -3.88
CA ASN A 591 -12.62 23.01 -4.12
C ASN A 591 -11.30 23.80 -4.19
N ARG A 592 -10.31 23.38 -3.41
CA ARG A 592 -8.98 24.02 -3.43
C ARG A 592 -8.19 23.70 -4.68
N PHE A 593 -8.20 22.47 -5.17
CA PHE A 593 -7.27 22.03 -6.20
C PHE A 593 -7.94 21.66 -7.54
N PHE A 594 -9.10 21.02 -7.49
CA PHE A 594 -9.76 20.52 -8.70
C PHE A 594 -10.83 21.45 -9.27
N ALA A 595 -11.64 22.08 -8.44
CA ALA A 595 -12.69 22.97 -8.92
C ALA A 595 -12.17 24.08 -9.85
N PRO A 596 -10.99 24.72 -9.63
CA PRO A 596 -10.46 25.73 -10.53
C PRO A 596 -10.15 25.21 -11.94
N ILE A 597 -9.77 23.94 -12.10
CA ILE A 597 -9.39 23.34 -13.38
C ILE A 597 -10.53 22.54 -14.01
N MET A 598 -11.42 21.98 -13.22
CA MET A 598 -12.57 21.20 -13.68
C MET A 598 -13.80 22.06 -13.98
N GLY A 599 -13.94 23.21 -13.30
CA GLY A 599 -15.09 24.10 -13.45
C GLY A 599 -16.34 23.64 -12.69
N VAL A 600 -16.21 22.67 -11.77
CA VAL A 600 -17.29 22.12 -10.94
C VAL A 600 -16.84 22.13 -9.49
N ALA A 601 -17.61 22.71 -8.60
CA ALA A 601 -17.34 22.76 -7.16
C ALA A 601 -18.06 21.64 -6.39
N ASP A 602 -17.67 21.47 -5.13
CA ASP A 602 -18.34 20.66 -4.10
C ASP A 602 -18.43 19.15 -4.41
N SER A 603 -17.54 18.62 -5.25
CA SER A 603 -17.48 17.17 -5.50
C SER A 603 -16.88 16.41 -4.32
N GLU A 604 -17.49 15.27 -3.99
CA GLU A 604 -17.05 14.35 -2.94
C GLU A 604 -16.36 13.11 -3.51
N ILE A 605 -16.12 13.07 -4.83
CA ILE A 605 -15.68 11.88 -5.55
C ILE A 605 -14.32 11.35 -5.06
N LEU A 606 -13.48 12.21 -4.45
CA LEU A 606 -12.21 11.81 -3.85
C LEU A 606 -12.37 10.85 -2.67
N ALA A 607 -13.56 10.78 -2.04
CA ALA A 607 -13.84 9.88 -0.92
C ALA A 607 -14.14 8.44 -1.34
N ILE A 608 -14.18 8.11 -2.65
CA ILE A 608 -14.60 6.77 -3.11
C ILE A 608 -13.56 5.68 -2.85
N TYR A 609 -12.30 6.01 -2.64
CA TYR A 609 -11.22 5.02 -2.55
C TYR A 609 -11.34 4.10 -1.35
N ALA A 610 -11.38 2.79 -1.60
CA ALA A 610 -11.49 1.76 -0.57
C ALA A 610 -10.24 1.62 0.30
N HIS A 611 -9.09 1.97 -0.25
CA HIS A 611 -7.82 1.93 0.49
C HIS A 611 -7.86 2.78 1.77
N THR A 612 -8.63 3.87 1.79
CA THR A 612 -8.82 4.67 3.01
C THR A 612 -9.46 3.87 4.14
N ILE A 613 -10.25 2.83 3.82
CA ILE A 613 -10.95 2.00 4.77
C ILE A 613 -10.05 0.89 5.31
N ALA A 614 -9.36 0.17 4.40
CA ALA A 614 -8.65 -1.07 4.70
C ALA A 614 -7.14 -0.87 4.94
N TYR A 615 -6.55 0.18 4.36
CA TYR A 615 -5.10 0.43 4.41
C TYR A 615 -4.80 1.82 4.95
N PRO A 616 -4.66 1.98 6.27
CA PRO A 616 -4.45 3.26 6.94
C PRO A 616 -3.29 4.07 6.36
N LEU A 617 -3.58 5.31 5.93
CA LEU A 617 -2.58 6.29 5.44
C LEU A 617 -1.70 5.82 4.27
N TYR A 618 -2.14 4.76 3.55
CA TYR A 618 -1.38 4.16 2.45
C TYR A 618 -1.40 5.00 1.16
N LEU A 619 -2.46 5.75 0.92
CA LEU A 619 -2.73 6.39 -0.37
C LEU A 619 -1.68 7.40 -0.82
N ALA A 620 -0.87 7.96 0.09
CA ALA A 620 0.24 8.83 -0.26
C ALA A 620 1.38 8.11 -1.02
N ASP A 621 1.48 6.78 -0.89
CA ASP A 621 2.55 6.01 -1.54
C ASP A 621 2.38 5.94 -3.06
N TYR A 622 1.15 5.98 -3.58
CA TYR A 622 0.90 5.95 -5.03
C TYR A 622 1.43 7.19 -5.76
N PRO A 623 1.09 8.44 -5.37
CA PRO A 623 1.60 9.62 -6.07
C PRO A 623 3.11 9.78 -5.87
N LEU A 624 3.66 9.38 -4.71
CA LEU A 624 5.11 9.31 -4.49
C LEU A 624 5.74 8.29 -5.45
N GLY A 625 5.15 7.09 -5.57
CA GLY A 625 5.59 6.04 -6.50
C GLY A 625 5.59 6.51 -7.96
N HIS A 626 4.56 7.23 -8.41
CA HIS A 626 4.53 7.84 -9.74
C HIS A 626 5.70 8.82 -9.97
N ILE A 627 5.97 9.69 -8.99
CA ILE A 627 7.05 10.68 -9.07
C ILE A 627 8.42 9.99 -9.05
N ILE A 628 8.61 9.01 -8.17
CA ILE A 628 9.84 8.21 -8.09
C ILE A 628 10.05 7.44 -9.40
N ALA A 629 9.03 6.72 -9.88
CA ALA A 629 9.09 5.97 -11.14
C ALA A 629 9.46 6.87 -12.32
N PHE A 630 8.92 8.08 -12.36
CA PHE A 630 9.24 9.03 -13.42
C PHE A 630 10.72 9.46 -13.35
N GLN A 631 11.23 9.81 -12.17
CA GLN A 631 12.65 10.17 -11.99
C GLN A 631 13.58 9.00 -12.32
N LEU A 632 13.24 7.77 -11.91
CA LEU A 632 13.99 6.56 -12.25
C LEU A 632 13.94 6.29 -13.76
N GLY A 633 12.76 6.39 -14.37
CA GLY A 633 12.56 6.21 -15.81
C GLY A 633 13.42 7.15 -16.65
N GLU A 634 13.50 8.44 -16.28
CA GLU A 634 14.41 9.41 -16.91
C GLU A 634 15.88 8.97 -16.77
N LYS A 635 16.28 8.47 -15.61
CA LYS A 635 17.65 8.02 -15.35
C LYS A 635 18.04 6.78 -16.14
N VAL A 636 17.13 5.81 -16.27
CA VAL A 636 17.41 4.55 -16.98
C VAL A 636 17.20 4.66 -18.48
N ARG A 637 16.61 5.76 -18.98
CA ARG A 637 16.41 6.01 -20.41
C ARG A 637 17.77 6.13 -21.11
N GLY A 638 18.04 5.26 -22.06
CA GLY A 638 19.30 5.23 -22.80
C GLY A 638 20.48 4.62 -22.06
N ALA A 639 20.31 4.18 -20.82
CA ALA A 639 21.28 3.40 -20.06
C ALA A 639 21.06 1.89 -20.26
N ALA A 640 22.00 1.07 -19.77
CA ALA A 640 21.83 -0.37 -19.68
C ALA A 640 20.79 -0.68 -18.59
N PHE A 641 19.51 -0.78 -18.95
CA PHE A 641 18.38 -0.87 -18.02
C PHE A 641 18.60 -1.91 -16.91
N GLY A 642 18.96 -3.16 -17.27
CA GLY A 642 19.15 -4.22 -16.30
C GLY A 642 20.25 -3.92 -15.28
N ALA A 643 21.38 -3.32 -15.71
CA ALA A 643 22.49 -2.96 -14.81
C ALA A 643 22.10 -1.80 -13.87
N GLU A 644 21.42 -0.77 -14.38
CA GLU A 644 20.94 0.34 -13.54
C GLU A 644 19.85 -0.11 -12.58
N PHE A 645 18.91 -0.95 -13.01
CA PHE A 645 17.90 -1.53 -12.17
C PHE A 645 18.54 -2.29 -10.99
N GLU A 646 19.49 -3.20 -11.27
CA GLU A 646 20.24 -3.93 -10.23
C GLU A 646 20.97 -2.97 -9.29
N ARG A 647 21.68 -1.98 -9.82
CA ARG A 647 22.42 -1.00 -9.03
C ARG A 647 21.52 -0.24 -8.05
N ILE A 648 20.35 0.18 -8.54
CA ILE A 648 19.39 0.96 -7.74
C ILE A 648 18.73 0.06 -6.68
N ALA A 649 18.27 -1.14 -7.03
CA ALA A 649 17.63 -2.07 -6.11
C ALA A 649 18.58 -2.52 -4.98
N ARG A 650 19.88 -2.65 -5.26
CA ARG A 650 20.89 -3.09 -4.27
C ARG A 650 21.40 -1.98 -3.35
N GLN A 651 20.86 -0.77 -3.42
CA GLN A 651 21.22 0.27 -2.46
C GLN A 651 20.78 -0.11 -1.04
N GLY A 652 19.70 -0.86 -0.93
CA GLY A 652 19.13 -1.29 0.32
C GLY A 652 18.22 -0.23 0.95
N ARG A 653 17.69 -0.55 2.11
CA ARG A 653 16.71 0.23 2.86
C ARG A 653 17.35 1.45 3.54
N LEU A 654 17.68 2.48 2.76
CA LEU A 654 18.11 3.80 3.21
C LEU A 654 16.89 4.68 3.49
N THR A 655 17.06 5.95 3.89
CA THR A 655 15.94 6.92 3.79
C THR A 655 15.65 7.23 2.32
N PRO A 656 14.41 7.58 1.94
CA PRO A 656 14.07 7.93 0.56
C PRO A 656 14.95 9.01 -0.05
N ASP A 657 15.32 10.05 0.70
CA ASP A 657 16.23 11.10 0.20
C ASP A 657 17.63 10.54 -0.12
N ALA A 658 18.24 9.79 0.80
CA ALA A 658 19.56 9.19 0.59
C ALA A 658 19.53 8.19 -0.58
N TRP A 659 18.48 7.39 -0.67
CA TRP A 659 18.28 6.41 -1.73
C TRP A 659 18.09 7.07 -3.11
N MET A 660 17.26 8.11 -3.21
CA MET A 660 17.03 8.85 -4.45
C MET A 660 18.31 9.57 -4.93
N ARG A 661 19.07 10.17 -4.03
CA ARG A 661 20.38 10.74 -4.38
C ARG A 661 21.35 9.69 -4.93
N GLY A 662 21.37 8.50 -4.36
CA GLY A 662 22.14 7.36 -4.89
C GLY A 662 21.58 6.81 -6.20
N ALA A 663 20.26 6.79 -6.37
CA ALA A 663 19.61 6.26 -7.55
C ALA A 663 19.76 7.19 -8.77
N VAL A 664 19.39 8.46 -8.63
CA VAL A 664 19.27 9.41 -9.75
C VAL A 664 20.21 10.63 -9.62
N GLY A 665 20.92 10.78 -8.50
CA GLY A 665 21.80 11.93 -8.22
C GLY A 665 21.08 13.18 -7.71
N ALA A 666 19.80 13.07 -7.35
CA ALA A 666 18.94 14.18 -6.92
C ALA A 666 17.91 13.71 -5.88
N PRO A 667 17.39 14.61 -5.04
CA PRO A 667 16.31 14.27 -4.11
C PRO A 667 15.01 13.96 -4.85
N LEU A 668 14.05 13.39 -4.10
CA LEU A 668 12.66 13.21 -4.58
C LEU A 668 12.06 14.57 -4.96
N SER A 669 11.50 14.68 -6.18
CA SER A 669 10.97 15.93 -6.70
C SER A 669 9.99 15.71 -7.86
N ALA A 670 8.89 16.45 -7.88
CA ALA A 670 7.97 16.49 -9.01
C ALA A 670 8.50 17.31 -10.22
N ARG A 671 9.58 18.07 -10.06
CA ARG A 671 10.10 18.96 -11.14
C ARG A 671 10.39 18.25 -12.45
N PRO A 672 11.00 17.04 -12.51
CA PRO A 672 11.23 16.33 -13.76
C PRO A 672 9.92 16.00 -14.48
N LEU A 673 8.91 15.49 -13.76
CA LEU A 673 7.58 15.20 -14.31
C LEU A 673 6.91 16.45 -14.86
N LEU A 674 6.91 17.56 -14.11
CA LEU A 674 6.32 18.82 -14.54
C LEU A 674 7.04 19.41 -15.77
N ALA A 675 8.37 19.30 -15.82
CA ALA A 675 9.14 19.77 -16.99
C ALA A 675 8.82 18.96 -18.25
N ALA A 676 8.73 17.63 -18.13
CA ALA A 676 8.36 16.75 -19.24
C ALA A 676 6.91 16.99 -19.70
N ALA A 677 5.98 17.16 -18.75
CA ALA A 677 4.59 17.50 -19.07
C ALA A 677 4.47 18.84 -19.79
N ARG A 678 5.25 19.85 -19.39
CA ARG A 678 5.32 21.15 -20.08
C ARG A 678 5.77 21.01 -21.54
N ALA A 679 6.82 20.20 -21.78
CA ALA A 679 7.30 19.94 -23.13
C ALA A 679 6.23 19.24 -23.97
N ALA A 680 5.59 18.20 -23.42
CA ALA A 680 4.52 17.45 -24.08
C ALA A 680 3.29 18.34 -24.43
N LEU A 681 2.88 19.23 -23.51
CA LEU A 681 1.81 20.18 -23.73
C LEU A 681 2.14 21.20 -24.86
N ALA A 682 3.40 21.62 -24.92
CA ALA A 682 3.84 22.53 -25.98
C ALA A 682 3.79 21.85 -27.37
N GLU A 683 4.08 20.59 -27.49
CA GLU A 683 3.94 19.79 -28.71
C GLU A 683 2.48 19.54 -29.09
N ALA A 684 1.63 19.22 -28.10
CA ALA A 684 0.21 18.97 -28.33
C ALA A 684 -0.58 20.21 -28.80
N LYS A 685 -0.03 21.41 -28.59
CA LYS A 685 -0.60 22.69 -29.06
C LYS A 685 -0.16 23.09 -30.50
N ARG A 686 0.80 22.38 -31.08
CA ARG A 686 1.28 22.58 -32.48
C ARG A 686 0.47 21.74 -33.46
#